data_91e651af6ea59b266570fe2442d4bb3e
#
_entry.id   91e651af6ea59b266570fe2442d4bb3e
#
_cell.length_a   1.000
_cell.length_b   1.000
_cell.length_c   1.000
_cell.angle_alpha   90.00
_cell.angle_beta   90.00
_cell.angle_gamma   90.00
#
_symmetry.space_group_name_H-M   'P 1'
#
loop_
_entity.id
_entity.type
_entity.pdbx_description
1 polymer ?
#
loop_
_entity_poly.entity_id
_entity_poly.type
_entity_poly.pdbx_seq_one_letter_code
_entity_poly.pdbx_strand_id
1 'polypeptide(L)'
;SWGYFIRSCPKASVVLSKEFHSFLLPIPPTASQRSMPLHSFPQRRLFTLLLLLSLTLPLGATRRTIHLSTLGLRAGTKENSTPLLRKILEGLQSKLEQGTDTLELLFSTGRYHLASEGAAEREYFISNHDHAGIRPIGLLLKGWRHVILRGEGSELLFEERMLPIVLDSCQGVELRGLTIDYTNPQISQLRLLRSDTTRGMLFSPEPWVKWQISPEGKFETYGANWQVTPDHGLAFDPKTRELCYRTSDVLLPNQDVRQLTRQEAKKYGVKGRQSGPILHAPHWRDAQLRDGTIFAARTGYRPQPAIFVSGCQDIRLHDITIHFAEGMGLLAQRSEDIHLERFSIELRPKGGRYFTTQADATHFVACRGQISVERCRFENMMDDALNVHGVYLKVVGREGKHTLLGRFMHEQSFGFPWADPGDSVRLVTSRDIQGLEGVFHVSAISSAEEKSLGGAREVRITFREELPADYTPERGISMENLTRTPRVLFARNLVRHNRARGILINTPRPVLIEENTFDHVSGSAILFSTDNNMWYESGQTREVTIRRNLFEDVLTSLYQFTSAVISIHPIIPDLGAQRQPFYGQGAGSIRILENTFRTFDTPLLHAISTDGILWRDNRIEPTRSYPKFHPNQKRFLFEGCRNIDIAPSDTIQ
;
A
#
# COMPACT_ATOMS: atom_id res chain seq x y z
N SER A 1 6.84 -6.21 -21.79
CA SER A 1 8.05 -6.99 -22.09
C SER A 1 8.83 -7.26 -20.80
N TRP A 2 8.44 -8.30 -20.06
CA TRP A 2 9.09 -8.73 -18.82
C TRP A 2 9.51 -10.19 -18.99
N GLY A 3 10.63 -10.41 -19.60
CA GLY A 3 11.29 -11.70 -19.67
C GLY A 3 12.80 -11.51 -19.73
N TYR A 4 13.51 -12.37 -19.01
CA TYR A 4 14.97 -12.48 -18.91
C TYR A 4 15.65 -11.63 -17.82
N PHE A 5 15.91 -12.29 -16.70
CA PHE A 5 17.21 -12.26 -16.01
C PHE A 5 17.22 -13.33 -14.91
N ILE A 6 17.57 -14.56 -15.30
CA ILE A 6 18.14 -15.57 -14.39
C ILE A 6 19.38 -16.10 -15.09
N ARG A 7 20.58 -15.66 -14.66
CA ARG A 7 21.82 -16.45 -14.82
C ARG A 7 22.81 -16.10 -13.72
N SER A 8 23.13 -17.15 -12.96
CA SER A 8 24.41 -17.54 -12.34
C SER A 8 25.19 -16.54 -11.48
N CYS A 9 25.27 -16.83 -10.19
CA CYS A 9 26.35 -16.40 -9.30
C CYS A 9 27.23 -17.62 -8.92
N PRO A 10 28.57 -17.51 -8.92
CA PRO A 10 29.45 -18.61 -8.54
C PRO A 10 29.67 -18.70 -7.03
N LYS A 11 29.97 -19.90 -6.56
CA LYS A 11 30.28 -20.29 -5.19
C LYS A 11 31.55 -19.59 -4.68
N ALA A 12 31.48 -19.00 -3.49
CA ALA A 12 32.66 -18.65 -2.70
C ALA A 12 32.66 -19.39 -1.36
N SER A 13 33.77 -20.03 -1.07
CA SER A 13 34.02 -20.87 0.09
C SER A 13 34.41 -20.04 1.30
N VAL A 14 33.98 -20.49 2.47
CA VAL A 14 34.29 -19.92 3.79
C VAL A 14 35.66 -20.39 4.26
N VAL A 15 36.51 -19.47 4.72
CA VAL A 15 37.69 -19.74 5.56
C VAL A 15 37.48 -19.05 6.91
N LEU A 16 37.51 -19.86 7.95
CA LEU A 16 37.51 -19.46 9.37
C LEU A 16 38.95 -19.17 9.82
N SER A 17 39.19 -18.05 10.50
CA SER A 17 40.28 -17.93 11.42
C SER A 17 39.85 -17.19 12.70
N LYS A 18 40.26 -17.79 13.84
CA LYS A 18 40.07 -17.32 15.22
C LYS A 18 41.14 -16.28 15.54
N GLU A 19 40.81 -15.31 16.36
CA GLU A 19 41.67 -14.93 17.48
C GLU A 19 40.94 -14.02 18.49
N PHE A 20 41.08 -14.40 19.77
CA PHE A 20 40.61 -13.70 20.98
C PHE A 20 41.63 -12.64 21.38
N HIS A 21 41.20 -11.50 21.88
CA HIS A 21 41.82 -10.84 23.05
C HIS A 21 40.84 -9.90 23.79
N SER A 22 40.87 -10.09 25.09
CA SER A 22 40.12 -9.40 26.13
C SER A 22 40.77 -8.05 26.52
N PHE A 23 39.98 -7.03 26.83
CA PHE A 23 40.38 -5.96 27.76
C PHE A 23 39.17 -5.45 28.58
N LEU A 24 39.28 -5.64 29.89
CA LEU A 24 38.46 -5.04 30.94
C LEU A 24 39.11 -3.73 31.41
N LEU A 25 38.37 -2.67 31.69
CA LEU A 25 38.68 -1.63 32.68
C LEU A 25 37.40 -0.85 33.11
N PRO A 26 37.43 -0.07 34.21
CA PRO A 26 36.46 -0.24 35.29
C PRO A 26 35.50 0.97 35.51
N ILE A 27 34.47 0.73 36.33
CA ILE A 27 33.45 1.68 36.81
C ILE A 27 33.99 2.53 37.94
N PRO A 28 33.69 3.83 38.08
CA PRO A 28 33.77 4.56 39.33
C PRO A 28 32.41 4.97 39.93
N PRO A 29 32.34 5.31 41.23
CA PRO A 29 31.16 5.10 42.07
C PRO A 29 30.31 6.35 42.33
N THR A 30 29.12 6.06 42.88
CA THR A 30 28.06 6.86 43.51
C THR A 30 28.49 8.10 44.33
N ALA A 31 27.71 9.19 44.25
CA ALA A 31 27.64 10.25 45.26
C ALA A 31 26.20 10.63 45.62
N SER A 32 25.93 10.36 46.81
CA SER A 32 25.13 10.88 47.95
C SER A 32 24.09 11.99 47.73
N GLN A 33 22.95 11.72 48.37
CA GLN A 33 21.86 12.62 48.75
C GLN A 33 22.33 13.77 49.67
N ARG A 34 21.78 14.97 49.41
CA ARG A 34 21.66 16.01 50.44
C ARG A 34 20.25 16.60 50.42
N SER A 35 19.60 16.50 51.57
CA SER A 35 18.36 17.15 51.99
C SER A 35 18.61 18.63 52.31
N MET A 36 17.68 19.51 51.94
CA MET A 36 17.59 20.89 52.50
C MET A 36 16.17 21.24 52.91
N PRO A 37 15.99 22.14 53.90
CA PRO A 37 14.81 22.17 54.75
C PRO A 37 13.68 23.10 54.26
N LEU A 38 12.49 22.82 54.77
CA LEU A 38 11.27 23.63 54.63
C LEU A 38 11.42 24.99 55.30
N HIS A 39 11.15 26.08 54.55
CA HIS A 39 10.81 27.39 55.13
C HIS A 39 9.35 27.72 54.80
N SER A 40 8.62 28.06 55.85
CA SER A 40 7.23 28.49 55.91
C SER A 40 7.02 29.86 55.23
N PHE A 41 5.99 29.99 54.38
CA PHE A 41 5.44 31.23 53.87
C PHE A 41 3.96 31.39 54.24
N PRO A 42 3.49 32.61 54.57
CA PRO A 42 2.22 32.83 55.23
C PRO A 42 1.01 32.83 54.31
N GLN A 43 -0.04 32.15 54.78
CA GLN A 43 -1.39 32.15 54.22
C GLN A 43 -2.02 33.54 54.25
N ARG A 44 -1.97 34.33 53.19
CA ARG A 44 -2.93 35.47 52.97
C ARG A 44 -2.93 36.08 51.58
N ARG A 45 -2.51 35.34 50.51
CA ARG A 45 -2.71 35.79 49.12
C ARG A 45 -3.23 34.71 48.15
N LEU A 46 -3.91 33.67 48.63
CA LEU A 46 -4.38 32.57 47.81
C LEU A 46 -5.87 32.72 47.37
N PHE A 47 -6.58 33.73 47.85
CA PHE A 47 -8.00 33.89 47.50
C PHE A 47 -8.29 34.80 46.31
N THR A 48 -7.31 35.62 45.89
CA THR A 48 -7.54 36.54 44.74
C THR A 48 -7.02 35.93 43.40
N LEU A 49 -6.20 34.87 43.44
CA LEU A 49 -5.74 34.20 42.24
C LEU A 49 -6.70 33.07 41.77
N LEU A 50 -7.54 32.56 42.65
CA LEU A 50 -8.55 31.52 42.33
C LEU A 50 -9.83 32.08 41.69
N LEU A 51 -10.05 33.41 41.74
CA LEU A 51 -11.21 34.04 41.09
C LEU A 51 -10.90 34.53 39.66
N LEU A 52 -9.64 34.57 39.26
CA LEU A 52 -9.23 34.93 37.89
C LEU A 52 -8.93 33.69 36.98
N LEU A 53 -8.86 32.49 37.59
CA LEU A 53 -8.69 31.22 36.81
C LEU A 53 -10.02 30.54 36.49
N SER A 54 -11.16 31.10 36.89
CA SER A 54 -12.48 30.50 36.63
C SER A 54 -13.19 31.10 35.42
N LEU A 55 -12.54 31.90 34.58
CA LEU A 55 -13.14 32.53 33.39
C LEU A 55 -12.50 32.15 32.05
N THR A 56 -11.64 31.11 32.03
CA THR A 56 -11.27 30.42 30.79
C THR A 56 -11.67 28.97 30.88
N LEU A 57 -12.94 28.69 31.04
CA LEU A 57 -13.46 27.42 30.51
C LEU A 57 -13.21 27.48 29.01
N PRO A 58 -12.50 26.52 28.41
CA PRO A 58 -12.50 26.42 26.97
C PRO A 58 -13.97 26.32 26.57
N LEU A 59 -14.45 27.24 25.76
CA LEU A 59 -15.73 27.06 25.05
C LEU A 59 -15.62 25.68 24.41
N GLY A 60 -16.34 24.70 24.93
CA GLY A 60 -16.31 23.35 24.42
C GLY A 60 -16.66 23.44 22.94
N ALA A 61 -15.82 22.83 22.08
CA ALA A 61 -16.08 22.76 20.66
C ALA A 61 -17.51 22.27 20.44
N THR A 62 -18.34 23.07 19.79
CA THR A 62 -19.75 22.70 19.53
C THR A 62 -19.78 21.74 18.34
N ARG A 63 -20.69 20.75 18.37
CA ARG A 63 -20.92 19.84 17.27
C ARG A 63 -22.23 20.22 16.58
N ARG A 64 -22.13 20.51 15.28
CA ARG A 64 -23.27 20.84 14.45
C ARG A 64 -23.56 19.73 13.46
N THR A 65 -24.73 19.09 13.55
CA THR A 65 -25.14 18.02 12.62
C THR A 65 -26.06 18.57 11.53
N ILE A 66 -25.76 18.19 10.28
CA ILE A 66 -26.58 18.51 9.10
C ILE A 66 -26.95 17.20 8.41
N HIS A 67 -28.22 16.90 8.33
CA HIS A 67 -28.73 15.80 7.52
C HIS A 67 -28.76 16.24 6.06
N LEU A 68 -27.99 15.54 5.18
CA LEU A 68 -27.91 15.89 3.77
C LEU A 68 -29.26 15.77 3.04
N SER A 69 -30.16 14.94 3.56
CA SER A 69 -31.55 14.83 3.05
C SER A 69 -32.35 16.12 3.21
N THR A 70 -32.09 16.95 4.23
CA THR A 70 -32.74 18.25 4.39
C THR A 70 -32.30 19.27 3.33
N LEU A 71 -31.15 18.98 2.68
CA LEU A 71 -30.62 19.77 1.56
C LEU A 71 -30.99 19.15 0.19
N GLY A 72 -31.86 18.14 0.19
CA GLY A 72 -32.39 17.49 -1.01
C GLY A 72 -31.67 16.23 -1.47
N LEU A 73 -30.53 15.83 -0.85
CA LEU A 73 -29.81 14.61 -1.21
C LEU A 73 -30.58 13.38 -0.71
N ARG A 74 -31.12 12.59 -1.62
CA ARG A 74 -31.99 11.43 -1.31
C ARG A 74 -31.32 10.11 -1.66
N ALA A 75 -31.35 9.16 -0.74
CA ALA A 75 -30.96 7.79 -0.99
C ALA A 75 -32.03 7.02 -1.80
N GLY A 76 -31.61 5.95 -2.48
CA GLY A 76 -32.51 5.01 -3.17
C GLY A 76 -33.05 5.48 -4.52
N THR A 77 -32.67 6.67 -5.00
CA THR A 77 -32.98 7.12 -6.36
C THR A 77 -31.93 6.56 -7.33
N LYS A 78 -32.30 6.41 -8.60
CA LYS A 78 -31.36 6.08 -9.68
C LYS A 78 -30.74 7.32 -10.35
N GLU A 79 -31.08 8.50 -9.86
CA GLU A 79 -30.58 9.77 -10.36
C GLU A 79 -29.12 9.97 -9.96
N ASN A 80 -28.34 10.66 -10.80
CA ASN A 80 -27.00 11.03 -10.52
C ASN A 80 -26.94 12.03 -9.34
N SER A 81 -26.43 11.59 -8.22
CA SER A 81 -26.31 12.38 -6.99
C SER A 81 -25.12 13.36 -7.00
N THR A 82 -24.19 13.23 -7.93
CA THR A 82 -22.92 13.97 -7.95
C THR A 82 -23.10 15.50 -8.01
N PRO A 83 -23.94 16.07 -8.92
CA PRO A 83 -24.08 17.52 -9.02
C PRO A 83 -24.64 18.16 -7.73
N LEU A 84 -25.63 17.49 -7.13
CA LEU A 84 -26.24 17.98 -5.90
C LEU A 84 -25.31 17.86 -4.71
N LEU A 85 -24.61 16.70 -4.56
CA LEU A 85 -23.63 16.48 -3.51
C LEU A 85 -22.52 17.54 -3.59
N ARG A 86 -21.97 17.77 -4.78
CA ARG A 86 -20.98 18.83 -5.02
C ARG A 86 -21.49 20.20 -4.58
N LYS A 87 -22.68 20.61 -5.04
CA LYS A 87 -23.29 21.90 -4.71
C LYS A 87 -23.48 22.06 -3.19
N ILE A 88 -23.90 21.00 -2.50
CA ILE A 88 -24.07 21.00 -1.04
C ILE A 88 -22.72 21.24 -0.37
N LEU A 89 -21.69 20.49 -0.73
CA LEU A 89 -20.36 20.60 -0.12
C LEU A 89 -19.74 21.97 -0.36
N GLU A 90 -19.76 22.49 -1.60
CA GLU A 90 -19.26 23.82 -1.92
C GLU A 90 -20.03 24.92 -1.16
N GLY A 91 -21.36 24.81 -1.05
CA GLY A 91 -22.20 25.74 -0.34
C GLY A 91 -21.99 25.70 1.18
N LEU A 92 -21.67 24.56 1.76
CA LEU A 92 -21.36 24.45 3.18
C LEU A 92 -19.94 24.98 3.46
N GLN A 93 -18.97 24.66 2.63
CA GLN A 93 -17.60 25.14 2.79
C GLN A 93 -17.51 26.67 2.79
N SER A 94 -18.28 27.35 1.92
CA SER A 94 -18.29 28.81 1.85
C SER A 94 -18.88 29.49 3.11
N LYS A 95 -19.59 28.74 3.94
CA LYS A 95 -20.26 29.22 5.17
C LYS A 95 -19.55 28.82 6.45
N LEU A 96 -18.50 27.97 6.34
CA LEU A 96 -17.70 27.54 7.49
C LEU A 96 -16.80 28.70 7.91
N GLU A 97 -17.14 29.34 9.03
CA GLU A 97 -16.14 30.14 9.75
C GLU A 97 -15.02 29.23 10.22
N GLN A 98 -13.78 29.71 10.18
CA GLN A 98 -12.59 28.97 10.61
C GLN A 98 -12.56 28.83 12.14
N GLY A 99 -13.54 28.09 12.69
CA GLY A 99 -13.69 27.85 14.13
C GLY A 99 -13.21 26.45 14.54
N THR A 100 -13.22 26.19 15.84
CA THR A 100 -12.93 24.88 16.46
C THR A 100 -14.12 23.92 16.45
N ASP A 101 -15.28 24.38 15.95
CA ASP A 101 -16.53 23.61 15.94
C ASP A 101 -16.45 22.44 14.94
N THR A 102 -16.98 21.29 15.33
CA THR A 102 -17.05 20.11 14.48
C THR A 102 -18.34 20.10 13.67
N LEU A 103 -18.23 20.07 12.35
CA LEU A 103 -19.35 19.87 11.44
C LEU A 103 -19.55 18.39 11.16
N GLU A 104 -20.74 17.88 11.45
CA GLU A 104 -21.15 16.52 11.11
C GLU A 104 -22.13 16.53 9.95
N LEU A 105 -21.77 15.85 8.85
CA LEU A 105 -22.61 15.65 7.67
C LEU A 105 -23.13 14.22 7.66
N LEU A 106 -24.46 14.08 7.68
CA LEU A 106 -25.11 12.78 7.80
C LEU A 106 -25.84 12.40 6.51
N PHE A 107 -25.40 11.30 5.88
CA PHE A 107 -26.15 10.63 4.81
C PHE A 107 -27.35 9.88 5.39
N SER A 108 -28.45 9.82 4.65
CA SER A 108 -29.51 8.86 4.95
C SER A 108 -29.12 7.48 4.42
N THR A 109 -29.37 6.44 5.21
CA THR A 109 -29.08 5.06 4.81
C THR A 109 -29.69 4.71 3.46
N GLY A 110 -28.88 4.10 2.58
CA GLY A 110 -29.31 3.66 1.26
C GLY A 110 -28.25 3.91 0.18
N ARG A 111 -28.64 3.72 -1.06
CA ARG A 111 -27.73 3.81 -2.21
C ARG A 111 -27.79 5.17 -2.87
N TYR A 112 -26.62 5.70 -3.23
CA TYR A 112 -26.43 6.90 -4.02
C TYR A 112 -25.68 6.57 -5.29
N HIS A 113 -26.27 6.87 -6.44
CA HIS A 113 -25.63 6.69 -7.74
C HIS A 113 -24.82 7.94 -8.09
N LEU A 114 -23.57 7.73 -8.50
CA LEU A 114 -22.63 8.81 -8.85
C LEU A 114 -22.10 8.58 -10.26
N ALA A 115 -22.14 9.64 -11.08
CA ALA A 115 -21.62 9.69 -12.42
C ALA A 115 -20.78 10.95 -12.63
N SER A 116 -20.04 11.01 -13.71
CA SER A 116 -19.08 12.11 -13.98
C SER A 116 -19.75 13.45 -14.32
N GLU A 117 -20.99 13.42 -14.80
CA GLU A 117 -21.75 14.63 -15.11
C GLU A 117 -21.95 15.50 -13.88
N GLY A 118 -21.51 16.76 -13.96
CA GLY A 118 -21.59 17.73 -12.87
C GLY A 118 -20.63 17.50 -11.71
N ALA A 119 -19.67 16.56 -11.85
CA ALA A 119 -18.61 16.34 -10.88
C ALA A 119 -17.64 17.52 -10.79
N ALA A 120 -16.95 17.65 -9.67
CA ALA A 120 -15.77 18.50 -9.61
C ALA A 120 -14.65 17.86 -10.43
N GLU A 121 -13.89 18.67 -11.15
CA GLU A 121 -12.78 18.18 -11.97
C GLU A 121 -11.46 18.73 -11.47
N ARG A 122 -10.45 17.86 -11.30
CA ARG A 122 -9.11 18.25 -10.87
C ARG A 122 -8.06 17.33 -11.50
N GLU A 123 -6.89 17.89 -11.73
CA GLU A 123 -5.69 17.13 -12.02
C GLU A 123 -4.95 16.85 -10.70
N TYR A 124 -4.63 15.58 -10.47
CA TYR A 124 -3.79 15.13 -9.36
C TYR A 124 -2.69 14.22 -9.86
N PHE A 125 -1.48 14.43 -9.34
CA PHE A 125 -0.36 13.52 -9.48
C PHE A 125 -0.38 12.56 -8.29
N ILE A 126 -0.93 11.38 -8.53
CA ILE A 126 -1.18 10.36 -7.50
C ILE A 126 -0.05 9.34 -7.58
N SER A 127 0.72 9.19 -6.50
CA SER A 127 1.81 8.22 -6.45
C SER A 127 1.32 6.80 -6.71
N ASN A 128 2.16 6.00 -7.37
CA ASN A 128 1.90 4.59 -7.70
C ASN A 128 0.61 4.34 -8.52
N HIS A 129 0.16 5.38 -9.22
CA HIS A 129 -0.95 5.33 -10.19
C HIS A 129 -0.51 5.93 -11.53
N ASP A 130 -1.19 5.52 -12.60
CA ASP A 130 -0.97 6.13 -13.90
C ASP A 130 -1.49 7.57 -13.91
N HIS A 131 -0.75 8.46 -14.56
CA HIS A 131 -1.20 9.83 -14.70
C HIS A 131 -2.33 9.92 -15.74
N ALA A 132 -3.54 10.16 -15.26
CA ALA A 132 -4.77 10.18 -16.07
C ALA A 132 -5.27 11.62 -16.37
N GLY A 133 -4.45 12.65 -16.14
CA GLY A 133 -4.83 14.05 -16.36
C GLY A 133 -5.95 14.52 -15.41
N ILE A 134 -6.88 15.30 -15.94
CA ILE A 134 -8.04 15.80 -15.21
C ILE A 134 -9.02 14.65 -14.95
N ARG A 135 -9.47 14.51 -13.70
CA ARG A 135 -10.41 13.46 -13.25
C ARG A 135 -11.70 14.07 -12.71
N PRO A 136 -12.85 13.51 -13.04
CA PRO A 136 -14.09 13.79 -12.33
C PRO A 136 -14.03 13.17 -10.93
N ILE A 137 -14.55 13.89 -9.92
CA ILE A 137 -14.48 13.51 -8.51
C ILE A 137 -15.88 13.38 -7.94
N GLY A 138 -16.17 12.24 -7.31
CA GLY A 138 -17.48 11.97 -6.72
C GLY A 138 -17.75 12.79 -5.47
N LEU A 139 -16.81 12.77 -4.51
CA LEU A 139 -16.89 13.53 -3.27
C LEU A 139 -15.53 14.20 -3.02
N LEU A 140 -15.51 15.54 -3.06
CA LEU A 140 -14.31 16.34 -2.82
C LEU A 140 -14.42 17.13 -1.52
N LEU A 141 -13.54 16.86 -0.57
CA LEU A 141 -13.27 17.72 0.57
C LEU A 141 -11.88 18.34 0.39
N LYS A 142 -11.83 19.66 0.17
CA LYS A 142 -10.57 20.39 -0.01
C LYS A 142 -10.44 21.51 1.02
N GLY A 143 -9.38 21.46 1.84
CA GLY A 143 -9.12 22.48 2.87
C GLY A 143 -10.12 22.46 4.04
N TRP A 144 -10.87 21.38 4.21
CA TRP A 144 -11.84 21.24 5.30
C TRP A 144 -11.15 20.97 6.63
N ARG A 145 -11.77 21.48 7.71
CA ARG A 145 -11.29 21.28 9.08
C ARG A 145 -12.41 20.81 9.98
N HIS A 146 -12.12 19.86 10.89
CA HIS A 146 -13.03 19.35 11.92
C HIS A 146 -14.37 18.88 11.35
N VAL A 147 -14.33 17.95 10.41
CA VAL A 147 -15.53 17.43 9.74
C VAL A 147 -15.66 15.94 9.96
N ILE A 148 -16.88 15.51 10.31
CA ILE A 148 -17.27 14.11 10.37
C ILE A 148 -18.31 13.88 9.26
N LEU A 149 -18.01 12.97 8.33
CA LEU A 149 -18.94 12.55 7.31
C LEU A 149 -19.43 11.13 7.64
N ARG A 150 -20.69 11.00 7.99
CA ARG A 150 -21.31 9.74 8.41
C ARG A 150 -22.23 9.20 7.34
N GLY A 151 -21.93 7.98 6.90
CA GLY A 151 -22.71 7.28 5.89
C GLY A 151 -23.89 6.48 6.44
N GLU A 152 -23.88 6.09 7.71
CA GLU A 152 -24.90 5.22 8.32
C GLU A 152 -25.21 3.95 7.51
N GLY A 153 -24.18 3.33 6.94
CA GLY A 153 -24.31 2.19 6.03
C GLY A 153 -24.74 2.55 4.60
N SER A 154 -24.59 3.80 4.21
CA SER A 154 -24.86 4.25 2.85
C SER A 154 -23.86 3.69 1.85
N GLU A 155 -24.34 3.37 0.65
CA GLU A 155 -23.54 2.89 -0.47
C GLU A 155 -23.39 3.99 -1.54
N LEU A 156 -22.14 4.34 -1.84
CA LEU A 156 -21.78 5.18 -2.98
C LEU A 156 -21.47 4.26 -4.15
N LEU A 157 -22.34 4.23 -5.15
CA LEU A 157 -22.23 3.35 -6.31
C LEU A 157 -21.85 4.17 -7.54
N PHE A 158 -20.65 3.91 -8.06
CA PHE A 158 -20.09 4.62 -9.19
C PHE A 158 -20.46 3.94 -10.51
N GLU A 159 -21.06 4.72 -11.40
CA GLU A 159 -21.53 4.26 -12.71
C GLU A 159 -20.45 4.35 -13.78
N GLU A 160 -19.44 5.17 -13.56
CA GLU A 160 -18.40 5.54 -14.51
C GLU A 160 -17.03 5.58 -13.84
N ARG A 161 -15.98 5.64 -14.66
CA ARG A 161 -14.62 5.92 -14.17
C ARG A 161 -14.54 7.35 -13.63
N MET A 162 -14.32 7.45 -12.33
CA MET A 162 -14.10 8.72 -11.63
C MET A 162 -13.38 8.47 -10.30
N LEU A 163 -12.73 9.48 -9.75
CA LEU A 163 -12.06 9.42 -8.44
C LEU A 163 -13.11 9.51 -7.32
N PRO A 164 -13.42 8.44 -6.59
CA PRO A 164 -14.61 8.41 -5.74
C PRO A 164 -14.61 9.41 -4.60
N ILE A 165 -13.53 9.41 -3.77
CA ILE A 165 -13.43 10.33 -2.62
C ILE A 165 -12.05 10.95 -2.59
N VAL A 166 -11.99 12.27 -2.42
CA VAL A 166 -10.75 13.04 -2.26
C VAL A 166 -10.80 13.85 -0.98
N LEU A 167 -9.76 13.69 -0.16
CA LEU A 167 -9.41 14.58 0.94
C LEU A 167 -8.12 15.32 0.55
N ASP A 168 -8.21 16.61 0.27
CA ASP A 168 -7.09 17.46 -0.17
C ASP A 168 -6.85 18.56 0.84
N SER A 169 -5.68 18.58 1.47
CA SER A 169 -5.26 19.61 2.43
C SER A 169 -6.23 19.79 3.61
N CYS A 170 -6.81 18.69 4.09
CA CYS A 170 -7.78 18.66 5.18
C CYS A 170 -7.11 18.43 6.54
N GLN A 171 -7.81 18.82 7.62
CA GLN A 171 -7.36 18.62 9.00
C GLN A 171 -8.50 18.16 9.91
N GLY A 172 -8.30 17.06 10.68
CA GLY A 172 -9.32 16.55 11.58
C GLY A 172 -10.60 16.10 10.87
N VAL A 173 -10.44 15.28 9.81
CA VAL A 173 -11.56 14.74 9.03
C VAL A 173 -11.77 13.28 9.34
N GLU A 174 -13.01 12.92 9.67
CA GLU A 174 -13.46 11.54 9.85
C GLU A 174 -14.47 11.17 8.77
N LEU A 175 -14.23 10.04 8.08
CA LEU A 175 -15.21 9.35 7.24
C LEU A 175 -15.66 8.08 7.96
N ARG A 176 -16.97 7.87 8.05
CA ARG A 176 -17.52 6.74 8.81
C ARG A 176 -18.75 6.11 8.15
N GLY A 177 -18.78 4.77 8.14
CA GLY A 177 -20.00 4.01 7.77
C GLY A 177 -20.39 4.12 6.31
N LEU A 178 -19.41 4.19 5.37
CA LEU A 178 -19.64 4.28 3.93
C LEU A 178 -19.22 2.99 3.23
N THR A 179 -19.97 2.61 2.21
CA THR A 179 -19.61 1.55 1.26
C THR A 179 -19.35 2.15 -0.11
N ILE A 180 -18.28 1.71 -0.78
CA ILE A 180 -17.91 2.13 -2.13
C ILE A 180 -17.93 0.91 -3.06
N ASP A 181 -18.60 1.04 -4.20
CA ASP A 181 -18.58 0.02 -5.25
C ASP A 181 -18.80 0.65 -6.64
N TYR A 182 -18.58 -0.13 -7.69
CA TYR A 182 -18.82 0.23 -9.07
C TYR A 182 -19.83 -0.71 -9.70
N THR A 183 -20.70 -0.19 -10.56
CA THR A 183 -21.67 -1.00 -11.30
C THR A 183 -20.98 -1.88 -12.37
N ASN A 184 -19.89 -1.39 -12.94
CA ASN A 184 -19.15 -2.05 -14.00
C ASN A 184 -17.63 -1.88 -13.79
N PRO A 185 -17.00 -2.80 -13.05
CA PRO A 185 -15.54 -2.79 -12.84
C PRO A 185 -14.76 -2.94 -14.15
N GLN A 186 -13.59 -2.26 -14.25
CA GLN A 186 -12.69 -2.42 -15.42
C GLN A 186 -12.00 -3.80 -15.48
N ILE A 187 -11.94 -4.53 -14.39
CA ILE A 187 -11.46 -5.91 -14.35
C ILE A 187 -12.62 -6.78 -14.81
N SER A 188 -12.40 -7.56 -15.86
CA SER A 188 -13.40 -8.49 -16.37
C SER A 188 -13.22 -9.88 -15.79
N GLN A 189 -14.32 -10.56 -15.53
CA GLN A 189 -14.31 -11.91 -14.98
C GLN A 189 -14.77 -12.91 -16.05
N LEU A 190 -13.92 -13.90 -16.28
CA LEU A 190 -14.11 -14.93 -17.31
C LEU A 190 -14.19 -16.30 -16.63
N ARG A 191 -15.15 -17.11 -17.03
CA ARG A 191 -15.20 -18.54 -16.64
C ARG A 191 -14.56 -19.38 -17.72
N LEU A 192 -13.52 -20.14 -17.40
CA LEU A 192 -12.88 -21.04 -18.33
C LEU A 192 -13.75 -22.29 -18.54
N LEU A 193 -14.22 -22.47 -19.73
CA LEU A 193 -15.10 -23.63 -20.12
C LEU A 193 -14.29 -24.83 -20.52
N ARG A 194 -13.16 -24.62 -21.19
CA ARG A 194 -12.22 -25.63 -21.61
C ARG A 194 -10.81 -25.07 -21.70
N SER A 195 -9.88 -25.68 -21.01
CA SER A 195 -8.46 -25.47 -21.17
C SER A 195 -7.87 -26.52 -22.12
N ASP A 196 -7.32 -26.08 -23.24
CA ASP A 196 -6.70 -26.96 -24.24
C ASP A 196 -5.34 -26.37 -24.64
N THR A 197 -4.29 -27.03 -24.22
CA THR A 197 -2.90 -26.58 -24.46
C THR A 197 -2.45 -26.64 -25.93
N THR A 198 -3.26 -27.29 -26.81
CA THR A 198 -2.98 -27.40 -28.25
C THR A 198 -3.86 -26.49 -29.09
N ARG A 199 -5.14 -26.36 -28.74
CA ARG A 199 -6.16 -25.66 -29.55
C ARG A 199 -6.56 -24.30 -28.93
N GLY A 200 -6.08 -23.98 -27.74
CA GLY A 200 -6.37 -22.74 -27.02
C GLY A 200 -7.53 -22.85 -26.03
N MET A 201 -7.87 -21.74 -25.42
CA MET A 201 -8.82 -21.61 -24.30
C MET A 201 -10.23 -21.30 -24.83
N LEU A 202 -11.24 -21.97 -24.26
CA LEU A 202 -12.62 -21.54 -24.39
C LEU A 202 -13.10 -20.94 -23.08
N PHE A 203 -13.72 -19.78 -23.15
CA PHE A 203 -14.20 -19.06 -21.98
C PHE A 203 -15.54 -18.37 -22.22
N SER A 204 -16.19 -17.98 -21.13
CA SER A 204 -17.40 -17.17 -21.13
C SER A 204 -17.22 -15.98 -20.19
N PRO A 205 -17.41 -14.74 -20.64
CA PRO A 205 -17.50 -13.60 -19.74
C PRO A 205 -18.70 -13.77 -18.80
N GLU A 206 -18.55 -13.35 -17.54
CA GLU A 206 -19.68 -13.35 -16.61
C GLU A 206 -20.76 -12.34 -17.06
N PRO A 207 -22.06 -12.58 -16.75
CA PRO A 207 -23.17 -11.82 -17.33
C PRO A 207 -23.14 -10.30 -17.14
N TRP A 208 -22.42 -9.81 -16.12
CA TRP A 208 -22.29 -8.39 -15.83
C TRP A 208 -21.16 -7.71 -16.63
N VAL A 209 -20.27 -8.48 -17.28
CA VAL A 209 -19.16 -7.93 -18.07
C VAL A 209 -19.67 -7.42 -19.41
N LYS A 210 -19.46 -6.13 -19.69
CA LYS A 210 -19.70 -5.55 -21.01
C LYS A 210 -18.46 -5.77 -21.88
N TRP A 211 -18.64 -6.43 -23.03
CA TRP A 211 -17.51 -6.84 -23.86
C TRP A 211 -17.85 -6.75 -25.35
N GLN A 212 -16.82 -6.74 -26.17
CA GLN A 212 -16.88 -6.86 -27.63
C GLN A 212 -15.63 -7.59 -28.13
N ILE A 213 -15.66 -8.00 -29.39
CA ILE A 213 -14.47 -8.43 -30.13
C ILE A 213 -14.15 -7.32 -31.12
N SER A 214 -12.93 -6.80 -31.06
CA SER A 214 -12.50 -5.76 -32.00
C SER A 214 -12.35 -6.30 -33.43
N PRO A 215 -12.30 -5.45 -34.46
CA PRO A 215 -12.01 -5.85 -35.82
C PRO A 215 -10.70 -6.65 -35.97
N GLU A 216 -9.73 -6.41 -35.09
CA GLU A 216 -8.43 -7.11 -35.05
C GLU A 216 -8.52 -8.45 -34.27
N GLY A 217 -9.71 -8.89 -33.87
CA GLY A 217 -9.91 -10.14 -33.13
C GLY A 217 -9.46 -10.11 -31.69
N LYS A 218 -9.51 -8.94 -31.03
CA LYS A 218 -9.19 -8.82 -29.59
C LYS A 218 -10.45 -8.80 -28.75
N PHE A 219 -10.43 -9.50 -27.62
CA PHE A 219 -11.45 -9.36 -26.59
C PHE A 219 -11.23 -8.04 -25.84
N GLU A 220 -12.24 -7.20 -25.86
CA GLU A 220 -12.23 -5.90 -25.20
C GLU A 220 -13.40 -5.79 -24.23
N THR A 221 -13.19 -5.05 -23.15
CA THR A 221 -14.25 -4.73 -22.19
C THR A 221 -14.39 -3.22 -22.04
N TYR A 222 -15.60 -2.75 -21.75
CA TYR A 222 -15.89 -1.32 -21.75
C TYR A 222 -16.94 -0.92 -20.71
N GLY A 223 -16.87 0.35 -20.31
CA GLY A 223 -17.87 1.05 -19.52
C GLY A 223 -18.41 2.26 -20.26
N ALA A 224 -19.04 3.18 -19.52
CA ALA A 224 -19.61 4.39 -20.12
C ALA A 224 -18.50 5.33 -20.66
N ASN A 225 -17.39 5.46 -19.93
CA ASN A 225 -16.28 6.36 -20.25
C ASN A 225 -14.90 5.68 -20.24
N TRP A 226 -14.85 4.36 -20.40
CA TRP A 226 -13.60 3.60 -20.49
C TRP A 226 -13.73 2.39 -21.40
N GLN A 227 -12.61 1.98 -21.99
CA GLN A 227 -12.43 0.75 -22.73
C GLN A 227 -11.04 0.20 -22.43
N VAL A 228 -10.91 -1.12 -22.28
CA VAL A 228 -9.64 -1.80 -22.03
C VAL A 228 -9.54 -3.09 -22.83
N THR A 229 -8.33 -3.43 -23.24
CA THR A 229 -7.98 -4.70 -23.87
C THR A 229 -7.15 -5.49 -22.85
N PRO A 230 -7.75 -6.44 -22.11
CA PRO A 230 -7.00 -7.22 -21.12
C PRO A 230 -5.87 -8.02 -21.76
N ASP A 231 -4.71 -8.07 -21.12
CA ASP A 231 -3.50 -8.75 -21.60
C ASP A 231 -2.92 -9.75 -20.59
N HIS A 232 -3.41 -9.73 -19.36
CA HIS A 232 -3.06 -10.68 -18.30
C HIS A 232 -4.18 -10.77 -17.27
N GLY A 233 -3.99 -11.60 -16.25
CA GLY A 233 -4.96 -11.71 -15.17
C GLY A 233 -4.54 -12.71 -14.10
N LEU A 234 -5.48 -12.95 -13.17
CA LEU A 234 -5.31 -13.89 -12.07
C LEU A 234 -6.34 -15.00 -12.14
N ALA A 235 -5.90 -16.21 -11.81
CA ALA A 235 -6.72 -17.41 -11.78
C ALA A 235 -7.22 -17.71 -10.36
N PHE A 236 -8.51 -17.92 -10.20
CA PHE A 236 -9.16 -18.21 -8.92
C PHE A 236 -9.86 -19.58 -8.95
N ASP A 237 -9.78 -20.28 -7.84
CA ASP A 237 -10.58 -21.49 -7.62
C ASP A 237 -12.07 -21.11 -7.48
N PRO A 238 -12.97 -21.73 -8.25
CA PRO A 238 -14.40 -21.38 -8.26
C PRO A 238 -15.13 -21.69 -6.95
N LYS A 239 -14.57 -22.52 -6.07
CA LYS A 239 -15.20 -22.96 -4.82
C LYS A 239 -14.72 -22.13 -3.62
N THR A 240 -13.40 -21.97 -3.50
CA THR A 240 -12.79 -21.30 -2.34
C THR A 240 -12.64 -19.79 -2.56
N ARG A 241 -12.60 -19.32 -3.80
CA ARG A 241 -12.30 -17.94 -4.22
C ARG A 241 -10.86 -17.51 -3.93
N GLU A 242 -9.99 -18.45 -3.66
CA GLU A 242 -8.56 -18.25 -3.50
C GLU A 242 -7.87 -18.18 -4.86
N LEU A 243 -6.70 -17.56 -4.90
CA LEU A 243 -5.82 -17.68 -6.07
C LEU A 243 -5.41 -19.13 -6.27
N CYS A 244 -5.44 -19.60 -7.51
CA CYS A 244 -5.02 -20.95 -7.83
C CYS A 244 -3.57 -21.18 -7.43
N TYR A 245 -3.32 -22.24 -6.70
CA TYR A 245 -2.00 -22.62 -6.21
C TYR A 245 -0.94 -22.67 -7.32
N ARG A 246 0.21 -22.07 -7.08
CA ARG A 246 1.35 -21.93 -8.00
C ARG A 246 1.05 -21.11 -9.27
N THR A 247 -0.03 -20.34 -9.28
CA THR A 247 -0.24 -19.36 -10.33
C THR A 247 0.21 -17.96 -9.87
N SER A 248 0.80 -17.20 -10.78
CA SER A 248 1.11 -15.77 -10.64
C SER A 248 0.28 -14.97 -11.65
N ASP A 249 0.80 -13.86 -12.14
CA ASP A 249 0.18 -13.16 -13.28
C ASP A 249 0.22 -14.06 -14.52
N VAL A 250 -0.94 -14.43 -15.02
CA VAL A 250 -1.09 -15.27 -16.20
C VAL A 250 -1.35 -14.40 -17.42
N LEU A 251 -0.51 -14.55 -18.45
CA LEU A 251 -0.71 -13.83 -19.70
C LEU A 251 -2.01 -14.26 -20.38
N LEU A 252 -2.70 -13.31 -20.98
CA LEU A 252 -3.82 -13.50 -21.87
C LEU A 252 -3.41 -13.09 -23.29
N PRO A 253 -2.95 -14.04 -24.13
CA PRO A 253 -2.67 -13.79 -25.55
C PRO A 253 -3.98 -13.46 -26.27
N ASN A 254 -4.33 -12.20 -26.28
CA ASN A 254 -5.61 -11.67 -26.73
C ASN A 254 -5.57 -11.34 -28.23
N GLN A 255 -5.51 -12.41 -29.05
CA GLN A 255 -5.44 -12.34 -30.51
C GLN A 255 -6.33 -13.43 -31.11
N ASP A 256 -6.92 -13.14 -32.27
CA ASP A 256 -7.79 -14.05 -33.04
C ASP A 256 -8.96 -14.63 -32.21
N VAL A 257 -9.40 -13.87 -31.20
CA VAL A 257 -10.55 -14.26 -30.38
C VAL A 257 -11.81 -14.21 -31.21
N ARG A 258 -12.62 -15.29 -31.16
CA ARG A 258 -13.89 -15.34 -31.87
C ARG A 258 -14.98 -15.99 -31.03
N GLN A 259 -16.20 -15.61 -31.28
CA GLN A 259 -17.36 -16.28 -30.69
C GLN A 259 -17.66 -17.57 -31.44
N LEU A 260 -17.92 -18.64 -30.69
CA LEU A 260 -18.32 -19.94 -31.22
C LEU A 260 -19.82 -20.16 -31.09
N THR A 261 -20.36 -20.89 -32.04
CA THR A 261 -21.66 -21.56 -31.89
C THR A 261 -21.55 -22.69 -30.86
N ARG A 262 -22.69 -23.10 -30.30
CA ARG A 262 -22.72 -24.25 -29.39
C ARG A 262 -22.26 -25.54 -30.05
N GLN A 263 -22.53 -25.69 -31.35
CA GLN A 263 -22.12 -26.85 -32.11
C GLN A 263 -20.60 -26.92 -32.32
N GLU A 264 -19.97 -25.79 -32.60
CA GLU A 264 -18.51 -25.68 -32.67
C GLU A 264 -17.87 -25.98 -31.31
N ALA A 265 -18.40 -25.40 -30.22
CA ALA A 265 -17.87 -25.60 -28.85
C ALA A 265 -17.91 -27.07 -28.42
N LYS A 266 -18.91 -27.86 -28.85
CA LYS A 266 -18.95 -29.31 -28.62
C LYS A 266 -17.74 -30.04 -29.21
N LYS A 267 -17.20 -29.59 -30.37
CA LYS A 267 -16.00 -30.18 -30.99
C LYS A 267 -14.75 -29.99 -30.14
N TYR A 268 -14.75 -28.99 -29.22
CA TYR A 268 -13.71 -28.78 -28.23
C TYR A 268 -13.96 -29.49 -26.89
N GLY A 269 -15.05 -30.28 -26.81
CA GLY A 269 -15.38 -31.06 -25.60
C GLY A 269 -16.13 -30.26 -24.52
N VAL A 270 -16.67 -29.09 -24.83
CA VAL A 270 -17.52 -28.35 -23.87
C VAL A 270 -18.82 -29.14 -23.66
N LYS A 271 -19.06 -29.53 -22.40
CA LYS A 271 -20.23 -30.35 -22.00
C LYS A 271 -21.32 -29.47 -21.38
N GLY A 272 -22.55 -29.93 -21.45
CA GLY A 272 -23.69 -29.28 -20.79
C GLY A 272 -24.20 -28.03 -21.52
N ARG A 273 -25.24 -27.41 -20.91
CA ARG A 273 -25.86 -26.19 -21.43
C ARG A 273 -25.15 -24.99 -20.85
N GLN A 274 -24.45 -24.22 -21.68
CA GLN A 274 -23.86 -22.94 -21.27
C GLN A 274 -24.92 -21.84 -21.38
N SER A 275 -25.03 -21.00 -20.35
CA SER A 275 -25.98 -19.88 -20.29
C SER A 275 -25.48 -18.61 -21.00
N GLY A 276 -24.15 -18.46 -21.14
CA GLY A 276 -23.50 -17.30 -21.75
C GLY A 276 -22.91 -17.55 -23.13
N PRO A 277 -22.28 -16.53 -23.74
CA PRO A 277 -21.51 -16.64 -24.97
C PRO A 277 -20.32 -17.56 -24.77
N ILE A 278 -19.87 -18.22 -25.82
CA ILE A 278 -18.66 -19.05 -25.79
C ILE A 278 -17.63 -18.40 -26.70
N LEU A 279 -16.52 -17.95 -26.12
CA LEU A 279 -15.43 -17.35 -26.84
C LEU A 279 -14.25 -18.31 -26.92
N HIS A 280 -13.49 -18.24 -27.99
CA HIS A 280 -12.31 -19.04 -28.25
C HIS A 280 -11.10 -18.11 -28.45
N ALA A 281 -10.09 -18.29 -27.64
CA ALA A 281 -8.78 -17.65 -27.77
C ALA A 281 -7.75 -18.73 -28.19
N PRO A 282 -7.43 -18.87 -29.48
CA PRO A 282 -6.62 -19.98 -29.99
C PRO A 282 -5.15 -19.91 -29.52
N HIS A 283 -4.66 -18.72 -29.21
CA HIS A 283 -3.29 -18.49 -28.74
C HIS A 283 -3.12 -18.58 -27.22
N TRP A 284 -4.22 -18.59 -26.46
CA TRP A 284 -4.18 -18.72 -25.00
C TRP A 284 -4.06 -20.19 -24.60
N ARG A 285 -2.83 -20.63 -24.39
CA ARG A 285 -2.45 -22.02 -24.09
C ARG A 285 -1.63 -22.07 -22.83
N ASP A 286 -2.27 -22.24 -21.69
CA ASP A 286 -1.62 -22.25 -20.38
C ASP A 286 -1.98 -23.55 -19.66
N ALA A 287 -0.94 -24.34 -19.31
CA ALA A 287 -1.08 -25.63 -18.64
C ALA A 287 -1.48 -25.52 -17.16
N GLN A 288 -1.32 -24.32 -16.55
CA GLN A 288 -1.71 -24.09 -15.16
C GLN A 288 -3.21 -23.87 -15.01
N LEU A 289 -3.88 -23.41 -16.08
CA LEU A 289 -5.30 -23.13 -16.08
C LEU A 289 -6.13 -24.41 -16.34
N ARG A 290 -7.23 -24.56 -15.65
CA ARG A 290 -8.11 -25.74 -15.72
C ARG A 290 -9.53 -25.36 -16.06
N ASP A 291 -10.31 -26.34 -16.53
CA ASP A 291 -11.75 -26.20 -16.74
C ASP A 291 -12.43 -25.76 -15.44
N GLY A 292 -13.28 -24.75 -15.52
CA GLY A 292 -14.01 -24.19 -14.37
C GLY A 292 -13.30 -23.06 -13.64
N THR A 293 -11.99 -22.84 -13.86
CA THR A 293 -11.27 -21.70 -13.27
C THR A 293 -11.97 -20.38 -13.57
N ILE A 294 -12.03 -19.51 -12.57
CA ILE A 294 -12.46 -18.13 -12.76
C ILE A 294 -11.20 -17.28 -13.01
N PHE A 295 -11.18 -16.57 -14.10
CA PHE A 295 -10.07 -15.74 -14.52
C PHE A 295 -10.47 -14.27 -14.48
N ALA A 296 -9.80 -13.49 -13.62
CA ALA A 296 -9.98 -12.05 -13.55
C ALA A 296 -8.98 -11.38 -14.51
N ALA A 297 -9.47 -11.05 -15.71
CA ALA A 297 -8.68 -10.47 -16.79
C ALA A 297 -8.57 -8.94 -16.61
N ARG A 298 -7.37 -8.41 -16.72
CA ARG A 298 -7.04 -7.00 -16.47
C ARG A 298 -5.93 -6.49 -17.37
N THR A 299 -5.66 -5.20 -17.26
CA THR A 299 -4.43 -4.54 -17.73
C THR A 299 -3.60 -4.10 -16.53
N GLY A 300 -2.39 -3.60 -16.76
CA GLY A 300 -1.59 -2.94 -15.72
C GLY A 300 -2.07 -1.53 -15.34
N TYR A 301 -3.07 -0.98 -16.06
CA TYR A 301 -3.54 0.39 -15.89
C TYR A 301 -4.34 0.59 -14.60
N ARG A 302 -3.88 1.52 -13.73
CA ARG A 302 -4.49 1.88 -12.45
C ARG A 302 -4.68 3.41 -12.36
N PRO A 303 -5.80 3.92 -12.90
CA PRO A 303 -6.03 5.37 -13.05
C PRO A 303 -6.18 6.12 -11.73
N GLN A 304 -6.76 5.52 -10.71
CA GLN A 304 -7.07 6.19 -9.45
C GLN A 304 -7.43 5.24 -8.30
N PRO A 305 -7.17 5.65 -7.03
CA PRO A 305 -7.66 4.92 -5.86
C PRO A 305 -9.16 5.20 -5.61
N ALA A 306 -9.80 4.40 -4.74
CA ALA A 306 -11.16 4.71 -4.28
C ALA A 306 -11.18 5.88 -3.30
N ILE A 307 -10.18 5.99 -2.42
CA ILE A 307 -10.01 7.14 -1.53
C ILE A 307 -8.61 7.70 -1.71
N PHE A 308 -8.53 8.98 -2.03
CA PHE A 308 -7.29 9.72 -2.16
C PHE A 308 -7.14 10.75 -1.05
N VAL A 309 -6.06 10.67 -0.27
CA VAL A 309 -5.74 11.58 0.84
C VAL A 309 -4.42 12.26 0.55
N SER A 310 -4.42 13.58 0.37
CA SER A 310 -3.22 14.33 -0.01
C SER A 310 -3.01 15.56 0.86
N GLY A 311 -1.83 15.66 1.50
CA GLY A 311 -1.47 16.83 2.31
C GLY A 311 -2.37 17.07 3.52
N CYS A 312 -2.94 16.01 4.07
CA CYS A 312 -3.90 16.06 5.17
C CYS A 312 -3.24 15.76 6.52
N GLN A 313 -3.93 16.14 7.61
CA GLN A 313 -3.52 15.85 8.99
C GLN A 313 -4.71 15.38 9.82
N ASP A 314 -4.49 14.38 10.71
CA ASP A 314 -5.50 13.75 11.58
C ASP A 314 -6.72 13.28 10.77
N ILE A 315 -6.50 12.20 9.99
CA ILE A 315 -7.55 11.58 9.16
C ILE A 315 -7.96 10.25 9.78
N ARG A 316 -9.26 10.07 9.94
CA ARG A 316 -9.85 8.86 10.51
C ARG A 316 -10.86 8.25 9.54
N LEU A 317 -10.65 6.98 9.22
CA LEU A 317 -11.54 6.20 8.36
C LEU A 317 -12.07 5.01 9.17
N HIS A 318 -13.33 5.08 9.54
CA HIS A 318 -13.97 4.08 10.39
C HIS A 318 -15.14 3.42 9.67
N ASP A 319 -15.27 2.08 9.82
CA ASP A 319 -16.40 1.34 9.27
C ASP A 319 -16.63 1.62 7.76
N ILE A 320 -15.53 1.69 6.99
CA ILE A 320 -15.56 1.89 5.54
C ILE A 320 -15.44 0.53 4.87
N THR A 321 -16.25 0.28 3.85
CA THR A 321 -16.15 -0.92 3.03
C THR A 321 -15.97 -0.55 1.56
N ILE A 322 -14.97 -1.12 0.90
CA ILE A 322 -14.73 -0.95 -0.53
C ILE A 322 -14.81 -2.32 -1.19
N HIS A 323 -15.75 -2.49 -2.12
CA HIS A 323 -15.92 -3.73 -2.87
C HIS A 323 -15.17 -3.73 -4.19
N PHE A 324 -14.85 -2.56 -4.74
CA PHE A 324 -14.02 -2.41 -5.93
C PHE A 324 -13.34 -1.04 -5.97
N ALA A 325 -12.10 -1.03 -6.49
CA ALA A 325 -11.37 0.18 -6.86
C ALA A 325 -10.58 -0.03 -8.16
N GLU A 326 -10.53 1.01 -9.00
CA GLU A 326 -9.82 0.98 -10.30
C GLU A 326 -8.29 1.08 -10.18
N GLY A 327 -7.78 1.34 -9.00
CA GLY A 327 -6.40 1.31 -8.58
C GLY A 327 -6.32 0.73 -7.18
N MET A 328 -5.82 1.49 -6.23
CA MET A 328 -5.78 1.11 -4.81
C MET A 328 -7.10 1.42 -4.09
N GLY A 329 -7.36 0.74 -2.97
CA GLY A 329 -8.51 1.08 -2.13
C GLY A 329 -8.34 2.44 -1.46
N LEU A 330 -7.22 2.66 -0.80
CA LEU A 330 -6.79 3.94 -0.23
C LEU A 330 -5.37 4.26 -0.69
N LEU A 331 -5.15 5.48 -1.17
CA LEU A 331 -3.81 6.04 -1.26
C LEU A 331 -3.73 7.34 -0.47
N ALA A 332 -2.80 7.39 0.48
CA ALA A 332 -2.46 8.60 1.21
C ALA A 332 -1.03 9.04 0.87
N GLN A 333 -0.87 10.29 0.45
CA GLN A 333 0.45 10.86 0.19
C GLN A 333 0.65 12.15 0.97
N ARG A 334 1.87 12.37 1.47
CA ARG A 334 2.28 13.59 2.19
C ARG A 334 1.36 13.98 3.34
N SER A 335 0.72 13.00 3.95
CA SER A 335 -0.25 13.21 5.03
C SER A 335 0.33 12.79 6.38
N GLU A 336 -0.31 13.23 7.47
CA GLU A 336 0.15 13.01 8.84
C GLU A 336 -0.98 12.47 9.70
N ASP A 337 -0.69 11.51 10.57
CA ASP A 337 -1.64 10.91 11.52
C ASP A 337 -2.90 10.37 10.84
N ILE A 338 -2.79 9.15 10.30
CA ILE A 338 -3.87 8.47 9.59
C ILE A 338 -4.28 7.21 10.34
N HIS A 339 -5.56 7.10 10.64
CA HIS A 339 -6.13 6.01 11.42
C HIS A 339 -7.22 5.29 10.65
N LEU A 340 -7.01 4.00 10.41
CA LEU A 340 -8.00 3.09 9.82
C LEU A 340 -8.50 2.14 10.91
N GLU A 341 -9.79 2.11 11.15
CA GLU A 341 -10.41 1.14 12.06
C GLU A 341 -11.63 0.50 11.40
N ARG A 342 -11.67 -0.83 11.32
CA ARG A 342 -12.71 -1.57 10.59
C ARG A 342 -12.91 -1.05 9.16
N PHE A 343 -11.77 -0.77 8.52
CA PHE A 343 -11.70 -0.39 7.12
C PHE A 343 -11.52 -1.69 6.31
N SER A 344 -12.49 -2.01 5.47
CA SER A 344 -12.54 -3.29 4.76
C SER A 344 -12.42 -3.11 3.25
N ILE A 345 -11.50 -3.85 2.67
CA ILE A 345 -11.47 -4.14 1.23
C ILE A 345 -11.91 -5.60 1.11
N GLU A 346 -13.14 -5.83 0.70
CA GLU A 346 -13.69 -7.18 0.76
C GLU A 346 -14.67 -7.47 -0.37
N LEU A 347 -14.82 -8.75 -0.68
CA LEU A 347 -15.81 -9.21 -1.64
C LEU A 347 -17.22 -8.89 -1.14
N ARG A 348 -18.10 -8.48 -2.05
CA ARG A 348 -19.50 -8.28 -1.72
C ARG A 348 -20.13 -9.61 -1.26
N PRO A 349 -20.76 -9.67 -0.08
CA PRO A 349 -21.48 -10.86 0.37
C PRO A 349 -22.49 -11.33 -0.70
N LYS A 350 -22.47 -12.61 -1.05
CA LYS A 350 -23.28 -13.22 -2.13
C LYS A 350 -23.07 -12.58 -3.51
N GLY A 351 -22.05 -11.74 -3.69
CA GLY A 351 -21.64 -11.22 -4.98
C GLY A 351 -20.95 -12.30 -5.82
N GLY A 352 -20.94 -12.13 -7.14
CA GLY A 352 -20.30 -13.05 -8.08
C GLY A 352 -18.82 -12.75 -8.35
N ARG A 353 -18.27 -11.65 -7.85
CA ARG A 353 -16.89 -11.23 -8.10
C ARG A 353 -15.87 -11.98 -7.23
N TYR A 354 -14.67 -12.19 -7.78
CA TYR A 354 -13.54 -12.88 -7.16
C TYR A 354 -12.36 -11.95 -6.87
N PHE A 355 -12.52 -10.65 -7.07
CA PHE A 355 -11.52 -9.63 -6.88
C PHE A 355 -12.13 -8.37 -6.25
N THR A 356 -11.27 -7.54 -5.66
CA THR A 356 -11.63 -6.27 -5.05
C THR A 356 -10.91 -5.09 -5.71
N THR A 357 -9.63 -4.84 -5.45
CA THR A 357 -8.88 -3.71 -6.02
C THR A 357 -8.00 -4.13 -7.19
N GLN A 358 -7.75 -3.20 -8.11
CA GLN A 358 -6.80 -3.40 -9.23
C GLN A 358 -5.35 -3.48 -8.73
N ALA A 359 -5.03 -2.84 -7.60
CA ALA A 359 -3.73 -2.82 -6.95
C ALA A 359 -3.91 -3.00 -5.42
N ASP A 360 -3.13 -2.29 -4.60
CA ASP A 360 -3.10 -2.48 -3.15
C ASP A 360 -4.44 -2.14 -2.47
N ALA A 361 -4.68 -2.71 -1.31
CA ALA A 361 -5.78 -2.26 -0.46
C ALA A 361 -5.50 -0.87 0.10
N THR A 362 -4.32 -0.66 0.71
CA THR A 362 -3.92 0.60 1.32
C THR A 362 -2.46 0.94 1.03
N HIS A 363 -2.18 2.19 0.73
CA HIS A 363 -0.86 2.63 0.32
C HIS A 363 -0.54 4.03 0.87
N PHE A 364 0.63 4.18 1.52
CA PHE A 364 1.03 5.39 2.21
C PHE A 364 2.40 5.85 1.72
N VAL A 365 2.45 7.01 1.04
CA VAL A 365 3.66 7.54 0.41
C VAL A 365 4.07 8.85 1.05
N ALA A 366 5.33 8.94 1.50
CA ALA A 366 5.89 10.15 2.10
C ALA A 366 5.00 10.74 3.22
N CYS A 367 4.33 9.89 3.98
CA CYS A 367 3.55 10.25 5.16
C CYS A 367 4.45 10.44 6.38
N ARG A 368 3.93 11.04 7.45
CA ARG A 368 4.60 11.18 8.75
C ARG A 368 3.62 10.98 9.91
N GLY A 369 4.12 11.14 11.16
CA GLY A 369 3.30 10.92 12.35
C GLY A 369 3.02 9.44 12.57
N GLN A 370 1.77 9.10 12.87
CA GLN A 370 1.30 7.75 13.11
C GLN A 370 0.40 7.27 11.96
N ILE A 371 0.69 6.06 11.44
CA ILE A 371 -0.26 5.29 10.65
C ILE A 371 -0.72 4.12 11.51
N SER A 372 -2.01 4.02 11.79
CA SER A 372 -2.59 2.85 12.45
C SER A 372 -3.67 2.22 11.61
N VAL A 373 -3.59 0.89 11.48
CA VAL A 373 -4.51 0.04 10.72
C VAL A 373 -4.95 -1.07 11.66
N GLU A 374 -6.18 -0.99 12.13
CA GLU A 374 -6.66 -1.86 13.18
C GLU A 374 -8.04 -2.48 12.88
N ARG A 375 -8.19 -3.78 13.18
CA ARG A 375 -9.45 -4.52 12.98
C ARG A 375 -10.00 -4.43 11.56
N CYS A 376 -9.09 -4.30 10.58
CA CYS A 376 -9.40 -4.18 9.16
C CYS A 376 -9.46 -5.56 8.51
N ARG A 377 -10.10 -5.62 7.33
CA ARG A 377 -10.22 -6.83 6.52
C ARG A 377 -9.79 -6.52 5.10
N PHE A 378 -8.82 -7.28 4.59
CA PHE A 378 -8.26 -7.11 3.26
C PHE A 378 -8.28 -8.45 2.54
N GLU A 379 -9.10 -8.58 1.48
CA GLU A 379 -9.22 -9.83 0.74
C GLU A 379 -9.30 -9.64 -0.77
N ASN A 380 -8.72 -10.58 -1.50
CA ASN A 380 -8.81 -10.69 -2.95
C ASN A 380 -8.35 -9.43 -3.72
N MET A 381 -7.42 -8.65 -3.15
CA MET A 381 -6.76 -7.56 -3.87
C MET A 381 -5.84 -8.14 -4.94
N MET A 382 -5.62 -7.36 -5.99
CA MET A 382 -4.67 -7.75 -7.03
C MET A 382 -3.25 -7.22 -6.79
N ASP A 383 -2.95 -6.80 -5.57
CA ASP A 383 -1.62 -6.51 -5.02
C ASP A 383 -1.65 -6.55 -3.47
N ASP A 384 -0.82 -5.77 -2.78
CA ASP A 384 -0.58 -5.83 -1.35
C ASP A 384 -1.77 -5.34 -0.50
N ALA A 385 -1.87 -5.79 0.75
CA ALA A 385 -2.86 -5.22 1.68
C ALA A 385 -2.41 -3.87 2.23
N LEU A 386 -1.12 -3.69 2.46
CA LEU A 386 -0.52 -2.44 2.95
C LEU A 386 0.83 -2.22 2.28
N ASN A 387 1.08 -1.00 1.80
CA ASN A 387 2.42 -0.54 1.45
C ASN A 387 2.70 0.82 2.11
N VAL A 388 3.87 0.96 2.76
CA VAL A 388 4.31 2.20 3.42
C VAL A 388 5.75 2.49 3.03
N HIS A 389 5.98 3.62 2.37
CA HIS A 389 7.33 4.01 1.94
C HIS A 389 7.48 5.52 1.72
N GLY A 390 8.70 5.99 1.62
CA GLY A 390 9.06 7.27 1.04
C GLY A 390 9.41 7.14 -0.44
N VAL A 391 9.94 8.20 -1.04
CA VAL A 391 10.39 8.18 -2.44
C VAL A 391 11.84 8.66 -2.52
N TYR A 392 12.71 7.88 -3.16
CA TYR A 392 14.04 8.32 -3.53
C TYR A 392 13.98 9.27 -4.73
N LEU A 393 14.69 10.41 -4.64
CA LEU A 393 15.00 11.21 -5.80
C LEU A 393 16.44 10.95 -6.24
N LYS A 394 16.63 10.49 -7.47
CA LYS A 394 17.94 10.31 -8.07
C LYS A 394 18.61 11.69 -8.26
N VAL A 395 19.82 11.85 -7.78
CA VAL A 395 20.61 13.05 -8.06
C VAL A 395 21.05 13.02 -9.52
N VAL A 396 20.61 14.01 -10.29
CA VAL A 396 20.89 14.13 -11.73
C VAL A 396 21.66 15.39 -12.08
N GLY A 397 21.87 16.28 -11.11
CA GLY A 397 22.64 17.50 -11.27
C GLY A 397 22.99 18.15 -9.94
N ARG A 398 23.93 19.11 -9.99
CA ARG A 398 24.35 19.95 -8.86
C ARG A 398 24.51 21.38 -9.32
N GLU A 399 23.94 22.32 -8.55
CA GLU A 399 24.06 23.76 -8.79
C GLU A 399 24.75 24.40 -7.57
N GLY A 400 26.05 24.70 -7.71
CA GLY A 400 26.84 25.31 -6.63
C GLY A 400 27.03 24.39 -5.41
N LYS A 401 27.08 25.00 -4.22
CA LYS A 401 27.45 24.29 -2.99
C LYS A 401 26.26 23.73 -2.20
N HIS A 402 25.08 24.28 -2.42
CA HIS A 402 23.91 23.99 -1.57
C HIS A 402 22.75 23.33 -2.32
N THR A 403 22.83 23.13 -3.64
CA THR A 403 21.66 22.72 -4.43
C THR A 403 21.94 21.46 -5.24
N LEU A 404 21.03 20.51 -5.15
CA LEU A 404 20.98 19.31 -6.00
C LEU A 404 19.72 19.32 -6.88
N LEU A 405 19.86 18.78 -8.08
CA LEU A 405 18.73 18.45 -8.93
C LEU A 405 18.36 16.99 -8.68
N GLY A 406 17.13 16.76 -8.27
CA GLY A 406 16.58 15.44 -8.01
C GLY A 406 15.53 15.07 -9.04
N ARG A 407 15.55 13.82 -9.51
CA ARG A 407 14.58 13.29 -10.48
C ARG A 407 13.78 12.17 -9.87
N PHE A 408 12.45 12.24 -10.01
CA PHE A 408 11.56 11.11 -9.84
C PHE A 408 11.79 10.11 -10.97
N MET A 409 12.19 8.90 -10.65
CA MET A 409 12.60 7.94 -11.67
C MET A 409 11.47 7.02 -12.13
N HIS A 410 10.51 6.71 -11.23
CA HIS A 410 9.40 5.84 -11.57
C HIS A 410 8.26 6.60 -12.24
N GLU A 411 7.71 6.07 -13.33
CA GLU A 411 6.69 6.75 -14.15
C GLU A 411 5.36 6.97 -13.43
N GLN A 412 5.04 6.12 -12.46
CA GLN A 412 3.82 6.23 -11.65
C GLN A 412 4.05 6.99 -10.33
N SER A 413 5.24 7.57 -10.08
CA SER A 413 5.58 8.19 -8.79
C SER A 413 6.31 9.51 -9.01
N PHE A 414 5.59 10.53 -9.48
CA PHE A 414 6.15 11.86 -9.73
C PHE A 414 5.10 12.97 -9.58
N GLY A 415 5.55 14.23 -9.59
CA GLY A 415 4.69 15.40 -9.76
C GLY A 415 4.00 15.89 -8.50
N PHE A 416 4.21 15.25 -7.35
CA PHE A 416 3.81 15.77 -6.04
C PHE A 416 5.01 16.45 -5.36
N PRO A 417 4.81 17.44 -4.47
CA PRO A 417 5.90 18.06 -3.75
C PRO A 417 6.66 17.01 -2.92
N TRP A 418 7.97 16.88 -3.10
CA TRP A 418 8.78 15.84 -2.43
C TRP A 418 9.20 16.22 -1.00
N ALA A 419 9.44 17.49 -0.74
CA ALA A 419 9.85 18.02 0.56
C ALA A 419 9.19 19.37 0.83
N ASP A 420 9.27 19.80 2.10
CA ASP A 420 8.98 21.16 2.53
C ASP A 420 10.27 21.80 3.11
N PRO A 421 10.36 23.13 3.13
CA PRO A 421 11.42 23.81 3.88
C PRO A 421 11.46 23.32 5.34
N GLY A 422 12.66 22.94 5.79
CA GLY A 422 12.89 22.35 7.12
C GLY A 422 12.95 20.82 7.15
N ASP A 423 12.52 20.13 6.10
CA ASP A 423 12.64 18.67 6.03
C ASP A 423 14.11 18.24 6.05
N SER A 424 14.40 17.15 6.76
CA SER A 424 15.72 16.53 6.85
C SER A 424 15.92 15.51 5.74
N VAL A 425 17.05 15.54 5.07
CA VAL A 425 17.39 14.69 3.94
C VAL A 425 18.72 13.99 4.16
N ARG A 426 18.78 12.72 3.82
CA ARG A 426 20.00 11.93 3.75
C ARG A 426 20.26 11.54 2.30
N LEU A 427 21.53 11.37 1.94
CA LEU A 427 21.90 10.81 0.65
C LEU A 427 22.30 9.34 0.81
N VAL A 428 21.94 8.53 -0.18
CA VAL A 428 22.14 7.08 -0.21
C VAL A 428 22.69 6.69 -1.57
N THR A 429 23.70 5.80 -1.58
CA THR A 429 24.24 5.25 -2.83
C THR A 429 23.25 4.26 -3.46
N SER A 430 23.18 4.20 -4.80
CA SER A 430 22.31 3.23 -5.50
C SER A 430 22.91 1.84 -5.58
N ARG A 431 24.25 1.70 -5.55
CA ARG A 431 24.98 0.45 -5.76
C ARG A 431 24.87 -0.51 -4.57
N ASP A 432 25.09 0.00 -3.38
CA ASP A 432 25.22 -0.79 -2.15
C ASP A 432 24.30 -0.31 -1.01
N ILE A 433 23.43 0.68 -1.31
CA ILE A 433 22.47 1.27 -0.37
C ILE A 433 23.16 1.70 0.95
N GLN A 434 24.27 2.43 0.82
CA GLN A 434 24.91 3.03 1.99
C GLN A 434 24.46 4.46 2.18
N GLY A 435 24.02 4.79 3.41
CA GLY A 435 23.85 6.17 3.81
C GLY A 435 25.17 6.91 3.80
N LEU A 436 25.21 8.05 3.14
CA LEU A 436 26.37 8.94 3.15
C LEU A 436 26.37 9.78 4.41
N GLU A 437 27.53 10.33 4.74
CA GLU A 437 27.71 11.18 5.91
C GLU A 437 26.91 12.50 5.80
N GLY A 438 26.32 12.91 6.90
CA GLY A 438 25.56 14.14 7.01
C GLY A 438 24.05 13.98 6.82
N VAL A 439 23.32 14.85 7.50
CA VAL A 439 21.90 15.09 7.30
C VAL A 439 21.76 16.56 6.94
N PHE A 440 21.05 16.83 5.85
CA PHE A 440 20.92 18.16 5.27
C PHE A 440 19.48 18.65 5.40
N HIS A 441 19.28 19.93 5.67
CA HIS A 441 17.96 20.51 5.88
C HIS A 441 17.55 21.34 4.65
N VAL A 442 16.39 21.00 4.10
CA VAL A 442 15.83 21.72 2.95
C VAL A 442 15.56 23.18 3.32
N SER A 443 16.11 24.13 2.57
CA SER A 443 15.78 25.54 2.67
C SER A 443 14.75 25.97 1.64
N ALA A 444 14.79 25.39 0.42
CA ALA A 444 13.84 25.64 -0.64
C ALA A 444 13.72 24.44 -1.59
N ILE A 445 12.55 24.33 -2.22
CA ILE A 445 12.29 23.40 -3.32
C ILE A 445 11.56 24.12 -4.45
N SER A 446 11.96 23.87 -5.68
CA SER A 446 11.29 24.40 -6.87
C SER A 446 11.35 23.40 -8.02
N SER A 447 10.54 23.61 -9.04
CA SER A 447 10.67 22.85 -10.30
C SER A 447 12.01 23.17 -10.98
N ALA A 448 12.66 22.15 -11.52
CA ALA A 448 13.80 22.32 -12.42
C ALA A 448 13.37 22.35 -13.90
N GLU A 449 12.07 22.23 -14.16
CA GLU A 449 11.45 22.26 -15.49
C GLU A 449 10.65 23.54 -15.68
N GLU A 450 10.30 23.88 -16.94
CA GLU A 450 9.44 25.02 -17.30
C GLU A 450 7.95 24.75 -16.95
N LYS A 451 7.68 24.29 -15.73
CA LYS A 451 6.33 24.06 -15.21
C LYS A 451 6.30 24.20 -13.68
N SER A 452 5.12 24.23 -13.11
CA SER A 452 4.94 24.28 -11.67
C SER A 452 5.55 23.04 -10.98
N LEU A 453 5.78 23.11 -9.67
CA LEU A 453 6.24 21.97 -8.88
C LEU A 453 5.27 20.78 -8.99
N GLY A 454 3.98 21.06 -9.11
CA GLY A 454 2.96 20.05 -9.45
C GLY A 454 3.17 19.56 -10.88
N GLY A 455 3.41 18.24 -11.02
CA GLY A 455 3.71 17.60 -12.29
C GLY A 455 5.18 17.58 -12.71
N ALA A 456 6.08 18.23 -11.96
CA ALA A 456 7.51 18.19 -12.27
C ALA A 456 8.09 16.80 -12.01
N ARG A 457 8.90 16.30 -12.93
CA ARG A 457 9.75 15.10 -12.75
C ARG A 457 11.11 15.45 -12.16
N GLU A 458 11.61 16.65 -12.44
CA GLU A 458 12.85 17.15 -11.88
C GLU A 458 12.59 18.34 -10.97
N VAL A 459 13.22 18.29 -9.80
CA VAL A 459 13.10 19.32 -8.78
C VAL A 459 14.46 19.80 -8.33
N ARG A 460 14.54 21.09 -8.09
CA ARG A 460 15.71 21.74 -7.50
C ARG A 460 15.51 21.79 -5.99
N ILE A 461 16.44 21.19 -5.23
CA ILE A 461 16.41 21.16 -3.78
C ILE A 461 17.63 21.89 -3.25
N THR A 462 17.39 22.98 -2.53
CA THR A 462 18.44 23.77 -1.88
C THR A 462 18.47 23.46 -0.40
N PHE A 463 19.66 23.23 0.13
CA PHE A 463 19.91 22.90 1.53
C PHE A 463 20.50 24.09 2.30
N ARG A 464 20.34 24.11 3.62
CA ARG A 464 20.97 25.11 4.49
C ARG A 464 22.46 24.90 4.57
N GLU A 465 22.89 23.64 4.67
CA GLU A 465 24.28 23.23 4.81
C GLU A 465 24.98 23.18 3.46
N GLU A 466 26.28 23.39 3.45
CA GLU A 466 27.12 23.13 2.28
C GLU A 466 27.25 21.61 2.07
N LEU A 467 27.04 21.16 0.86
CA LEU A 467 27.16 19.76 0.48
C LEU A 467 28.63 19.41 0.20
N PRO A 468 29.12 18.23 0.62
CA PRO A 468 30.44 17.72 0.25
C PRO A 468 30.66 17.80 -1.27
N ALA A 469 31.89 18.10 -1.68
CA ALA A 469 32.19 18.37 -3.09
C ALA A 469 31.93 17.14 -4.00
N ASP A 470 32.07 15.95 -3.45
CA ASP A 470 31.88 14.66 -4.13
C ASP A 470 30.40 14.19 -4.19
N TYR A 471 29.45 14.99 -3.69
CA TYR A 471 28.02 14.69 -3.82
C TYR A 471 27.50 15.17 -5.17
N THR A 472 27.79 14.37 -6.19
CA THR A 472 27.50 14.64 -7.60
C THR A 472 26.76 13.45 -8.26
N PRO A 473 26.15 13.63 -9.43
CA PRO A 473 25.47 12.55 -10.17
C PRO A 473 26.34 11.33 -10.44
N GLU A 474 27.63 11.53 -10.70
CA GLU A 474 28.60 10.48 -11.04
C GLU A 474 28.81 9.50 -9.90
N ARG A 475 28.55 9.92 -8.67
CA ARG A 475 28.61 9.04 -7.49
C ARG A 475 27.46 8.04 -7.41
N GLY A 476 26.42 8.20 -8.25
CA GLY A 476 25.26 7.30 -8.26
C GLY A 476 24.46 7.35 -6.97
N ILE A 477 24.10 8.56 -6.53
CA ILE A 477 23.39 8.79 -5.25
C ILE A 477 21.96 9.23 -5.45
N SER A 478 21.14 9.00 -4.43
CA SER A 478 19.76 9.46 -4.33
C SER A 478 19.49 10.13 -2.98
N MET A 479 18.53 11.03 -2.96
CA MET A 479 18.06 11.73 -1.78
C MET A 479 16.89 10.97 -1.13
N GLU A 480 16.93 10.82 0.19
CA GLU A 480 15.88 10.24 1.02
C GLU A 480 15.37 11.28 2.03
N ASN A 481 14.08 11.53 2.05
CA ASN A 481 13.46 12.44 3.01
C ASN A 481 13.20 11.71 4.34
N LEU A 482 13.92 12.10 5.41
CA LEU A 482 13.83 11.48 6.73
C LEU A 482 12.69 12.03 7.60
N THR A 483 12.15 13.20 7.26
CA THR A 483 11.01 13.81 7.96
C THR A 483 9.71 13.12 7.63
N ARG A 484 9.56 12.71 6.37
CA ARG A 484 8.39 12.05 5.83
C ARG A 484 8.45 10.54 6.03
N THR A 485 8.50 10.13 7.31
CA THR A 485 8.65 8.74 7.74
C THR A 485 7.72 8.47 8.94
N PRO A 486 6.66 7.65 8.79
CA PRO A 486 5.68 7.42 9.84
C PRO A 486 6.10 6.31 10.80
N ARG A 487 5.53 6.32 12.01
CA ARG A 487 5.38 5.12 12.84
C ARG A 487 4.23 4.30 12.29
N VAL A 488 4.31 2.97 12.40
CA VAL A 488 3.27 2.09 11.87
C VAL A 488 2.77 1.12 12.95
N LEU A 489 1.46 1.08 13.15
CA LEU A 489 0.75 0.05 13.87
C LEU A 489 -0.15 -0.70 12.90
N PHE A 490 0.07 -2.01 12.77
CA PHE A 490 -0.79 -2.91 12.00
C PHE A 490 -1.26 -4.04 12.92
N ALA A 491 -2.50 -3.95 13.40
CA ALA A 491 -2.95 -4.81 14.50
C ALA A 491 -4.37 -5.36 14.31
N ARG A 492 -4.55 -6.65 14.64
CA ARG A 492 -5.84 -7.34 14.64
C ARG A 492 -6.56 -7.34 13.29
N ASN A 493 -5.77 -7.40 12.20
CA ASN A 493 -6.28 -7.39 10.84
C ASN A 493 -6.35 -8.81 10.27
N LEU A 494 -7.24 -8.99 9.29
CA LEU A 494 -7.27 -10.16 8.42
C LEU A 494 -6.79 -9.78 7.03
N VAL A 495 -5.75 -10.43 6.54
CA VAL A 495 -5.23 -10.30 5.16
C VAL A 495 -5.33 -11.67 4.50
N ARG A 496 -6.04 -11.79 3.37
CA ARG A 496 -6.17 -13.09 2.73
C ARG A 496 -6.39 -13.05 1.22
N HIS A 497 -5.99 -14.14 0.58
CA HIS A 497 -6.29 -14.47 -0.82
C HIS A 497 -5.86 -13.39 -1.81
N ASN A 498 -4.87 -12.56 -1.46
CA ASN A 498 -4.39 -11.50 -2.33
C ASN A 498 -3.16 -11.94 -3.13
N ARG A 499 -2.96 -11.23 -4.22
CA ARG A 499 -1.74 -11.32 -5.02
C ARG A 499 -0.58 -10.66 -4.30
N ALA A 500 0.61 -11.18 -4.56
CA ALA A 500 1.91 -10.71 -4.11
C ALA A 500 2.11 -10.78 -2.59
N ARG A 501 2.17 -9.68 -1.88
CA ARG A 501 2.54 -9.67 -0.46
C ARG A 501 1.34 -9.35 0.43
N GLY A 502 1.43 -9.76 1.69
CA GLY A 502 0.49 -9.27 2.68
C GLY A 502 0.72 -7.79 2.95
N ILE A 503 1.86 -7.46 3.55
CA ILE A 503 2.23 -6.06 3.83
C ILE A 503 3.68 -5.78 3.45
N LEU A 504 3.94 -4.54 2.99
CA LEU A 504 5.25 -3.99 2.68
C LEU A 504 5.45 -2.71 3.49
N ILE A 505 6.52 -2.64 4.31
CA ILE A 505 6.74 -1.47 5.19
C ILE A 505 8.20 -1.04 5.15
N ASN A 506 8.44 0.20 4.77
CA ASN A 506 9.75 0.84 4.73
C ASN A 506 9.71 2.17 5.48
N THR A 507 10.15 2.16 6.74
CA THR A 507 10.26 3.37 7.57
C THR A 507 11.34 3.20 8.63
N PRO A 508 12.13 4.24 8.96
CA PRO A 508 13.08 4.19 10.06
C PRO A 508 12.44 4.38 11.45
N ARG A 509 11.13 4.56 11.50
CA ARG A 509 10.38 4.73 12.76
C ARG A 509 9.90 3.36 13.27
N PRO A 510 9.52 3.27 14.57
CA PRO A 510 9.00 2.03 15.13
C PRO A 510 7.81 1.47 14.36
N VAL A 511 7.85 0.14 14.14
CA VAL A 511 6.81 -0.65 13.48
C VAL A 511 6.34 -1.75 14.43
N LEU A 512 5.03 -1.82 14.67
CA LEU A 512 4.40 -2.90 15.42
C LEU A 512 3.38 -3.62 14.54
N ILE A 513 3.58 -4.93 14.37
CA ILE A 513 2.70 -5.84 13.61
C ILE A 513 2.24 -6.93 14.58
N GLU A 514 0.99 -6.85 15.06
CA GLU A 514 0.53 -7.77 16.11
C GLU A 514 -0.90 -8.27 15.93
N GLU A 515 -1.10 -9.52 16.35
CA GLU A 515 -2.44 -10.14 16.42
C GLU A 515 -3.17 -10.17 15.07
N ASN A 516 -2.42 -10.21 13.95
CA ASN A 516 -3.00 -10.31 12.62
C ASN A 516 -3.09 -11.77 12.16
N THR A 517 -4.01 -12.02 11.23
CA THR A 517 -4.08 -13.27 10.47
C THR A 517 -3.71 -12.99 9.02
N PHE A 518 -2.70 -13.69 8.53
CA PHE A 518 -2.33 -13.73 7.11
C PHE A 518 -2.70 -15.12 6.58
N ASP A 519 -3.68 -15.19 5.71
CA ASP A 519 -4.33 -16.43 5.27
C ASP A 519 -4.22 -16.56 3.75
N HIS A 520 -3.50 -17.58 3.25
CA HIS A 520 -3.31 -17.85 1.82
C HIS A 520 -2.87 -16.63 1.01
N VAL A 521 -2.00 -15.80 1.58
CA VAL A 521 -1.31 -14.74 0.84
C VAL A 521 -0.37 -15.39 -0.17
N SER A 522 -0.42 -14.98 -1.43
CA SER A 522 0.28 -15.72 -2.48
C SER A 522 1.81 -15.54 -2.46
N GLY A 523 2.33 -14.47 -1.93
CA GLY A 523 3.76 -14.25 -1.66
C GLY A 523 4.07 -14.19 -0.18
N SER A 524 5.08 -13.41 0.23
CA SER A 524 5.42 -13.19 1.64
C SER A 524 4.27 -12.49 2.39
N ALA A 525 3.97 -12.96 3.59
CA ALA A 525 3.02 -12.26 4.45
C ALA A 525 3.53 -10.88 4.85
N ILE A 526 4.84 -10.77 5.13
CA ILE A 526 5.49 -9.51 5.50
C ILE A 526 6.77 -9.35 4.67
N LEU A 527 6.90 -8.19 4.03
CA LEU A 527 8.08 -7.80 3.28
C LEU A 527 8.61 -6.44 3.75
N PHE A 528 9.92 -6.35 3.94
CA PHE A 528 10.67 -5.11 4.07
C PHE A 528 11.61 -5.02 2.87
N SER A 529 11.37 -4.09 1.95
CA SER A 529 12.12 -4.00 0.70
C SER A 529 12.24 -2.57 0.22
N THR A 530 13.33 -1.90 0.59
CA THR A 530 13.68 -0.62 -0.01
C THR A 530 14.30 -0.83 -1.39
N ASP A 531 14.06 0.09 -2.29
CA ASP A 531 14.54 0.00 -3.68
C ASP A 531 14.98 1.37 -4.21
N ASN A 532 16.25 1.52 -4.49
CA ASN A 532 16.83 2.73 -5.10
C ASN A 532 17.24 2.52 -6.57
N ASN A 533 16.63 1.55 -7.26
CA ASN A 533 17.04 1.16 -8.62
C ASN A 533 15.87 0.90 -9.57
N MET A 534 14.69 0.53 -9.07
CA MET A 534 13.52 0.14 -9.88
C MET A 534 12.29 0.97 -9.53
N TRP A 535 11.71 0.74 -8.34
CA TRP A 535 10.52 1.46 -7.86
C TRP A 535 10.85 2.78 -7.17
N TYR A 536 12.09 2.94 -6.71
CA TYR A 536 12.57 4.10 -5.94
C TYR A 536 11.77 4.34 -4.65
N GLU A 537 11.32 3.27 -4.02
CA GLU A 537 10.65 3.29 -2.73
C GLU A 537 11.68 3.36 -1.60
N SER A 538 11.66 4.45 -0.85
CA SER A 538 12.64 4.71 0.20
C SER A 538 12.13 4.33 1.59
N GLY A 539 13.06 4.06 2.49
CA GLY A 539 12.84 3.81 3.90
C GLY A 539 13.76 2.72 4.43
N GLN A 540 14.48 3.04 5.50
CA GLN A 540 15.34 2.10 6.22
C GLN A 540 14.61 1.60 7.45
N THR A 541 14.14 0.38 7.44
CA THR A 541 13.46 -0.21 8.61
C THR A 541 14.47 -0.52 9.72
N ARG A 542 14.28 0.07 10.91
CA ARG A 542 15.24 0.00 12.03
C ARG A 542 14.70 -0.74 13.23
N GLU A 543 13.49 -0.48 13.65
CA GLU A 543 12.89 -1.07 14.84
C GLU A 543 11.54 -1.69 14.50
N VAL A 544 11.46 -3.01 14.61
CA VAL A 544 10.26 -3.78 14.26
C VAL A 544 9.93 -4.78 15.35
N THR A 545 8.65 -4.89 15.68
CA THR A 545 8.12 -6.00 16.46
C THR A 545 7.00 -6.68 15.68
N ILE A 546 7.17 -7.98 15.41
CA ILE A 546 6.19 -8.86 14.77
C ILE A 546 5.80 -9.89 15.81
N ARG A 547 4.58 -9.81 16.37
CA ARG A 547 4.21 -10.69 17.46
C ARG A 547 2.75 -11.14 17.45
N ARG A 548 2.53 -12.36 17.92
CA ARG A 548 1.21 -12.97 18.06
C ARG A 548 0.38 -12.98 16.78
N ASN A 549 1.04 -13.06 15.62
CA ASN A 549 0.38 -13.18 14.33
C ASN A 549 0.19 -14.67 13.98
N LEU A 550 -0.85 -14.96 13.21
CA LEU A 550 -1.07 -16.25 12.57
C LEU A 550 -0.73 -16.12 11.09
N PHE A 551 0.17 -16.97 10.61
CA PHE A 551 0.50 -17.13 9.19
C PHE A 551 -0.05 -18.49 8.77
N GLU A 552 -1.09 -18.50 7.93
CA GLU A 552 -1.81 -19.70 7.47
C GLU A 552 -1.56 -19.92 5.99
N ASP A 553 -0.82 -20.98 5.65
CA ASP A 553 -0.53 -21.42 4.28
C ASP A 553 -0.21 -20.29 3.28
N VAL A 554 0.62 -19.34 3.68
CA VAL A 554 1.15 -18.28 2.81
C VAL A 554 2.21 -18.82 1.84
N LEU A 555 2.69 -18.03 0.88
CA LEU A 555 3.64 -18.41 -0.18
C LEU A 555 3.05 -19.42 -1.20
N THR A 556 1.78 -19.29 -1.54
CA THR A 556 1.14 -20.18 -2.51
C THR A 556 1.59 -19.95 -3.96
N SER A 557 2.39 -18.90 -4.24
CA SER A 557 2.97 -18.58 -5.53
C SER A 557 4.36 -17.95 -5.40
N LEU A 558 4.99 -17.62 -6.54
CA LEU A 558 6.29 -16.97 -6.60
C LEU A 558 6.15 -15.55 -7.12
N TYR A 559 6.58 -14.58 -6.32
CA TYR A 559 6.64 -13.15 -6.68
C TYR A 559 8.03 -12.58 -6.37
N GLN A 560 8.32 -11.41 -6.91
CA GLN A 560 9.57 -10.69 -6.65
C GLN A 560 9.76 -10.45 -5.15
N PHE A 561 10.98 -10.66 -4.65
CA PHE A 561 11.41 -10.39 -3.27
C PHE A 561 10.68 -11.22 -2.21
N THR A 562 9.92 -12.24 -2.62
CA THR A 562 9.16 -13.10 -1.72
C THR A 562 9.78 -14.51 -1.71
N SER A 563 10.64 -14.77 -0.74
CA SER A 563 11.42 -16.02 -0.63
C SER A 563 11.20 -16.74 0.70
N ALA A 564 10.39 -16.17 1.59
CA ALA A 564 9.99 -16.74 2.88
C ALA A 564 8.67 -16.11 3.35
N VAL A 565 8.05 -16.66 4.38
CA VAL A 565 6.84 -16.09 5.02
C VAL A 565 7.09 -14.63 5.44
N ILE A 566 8.24 -14.38 6.06
CA ILE A 566 8.75 -13.03 6.35
C ILE A 566 10.01 -12.83 5.53
N SER A 567 10.03 -11.82 4.67
CA SER A 567 11.18 -11.46 3.84
C SER A 567 11.69 -10.05 4.17
N ILE A 568 13.00 -9.94 4.42
CA ILE A 568 13.70 -8.66 4.54
C ILE A 568 14.67 -8.62 3.36
N HIS A 569 14.24 -7.98 2.26
CA HIS A 569 14.88 -8.11 0.96
C HIS A 569 15.09 -6.74 0.29
N PRO A 570 16.01 -5.90 0.82
CA PRO A 570 16.38 -4.65 0.14
C PRO A 570 17.00 -4.96 -1.23
N ILE A 571 16.78 -4.09 -2.20
CA ILE A 571 17.37 -4.24 -3.53
C ILE A 571 18.77 -3.65 -3.52
N ILE A 572 19.76 -4.49 -3.32
CA ILE A 572 21.18 -4.11 -3.25
C ILE A 572 21.92 -4.72 -4.44
N PRO A 573 22.23 -3.96 -5.50
CA PRO A 573 22.95 -4.47 -6.68
C PRO A 573 24.30 -5.10 -6.35
N ASP A 574 25.03 -4.56 -5.38
CA ASP A 574 26.33 -5.05 -4.96
C ASP A 574 26.39 -5.20 -3.42
N LEU A 575 25.83 -6.28 -2.93
CA LEU A 575 25.84 -6.60 -1.50
C LEU A 575 27.27 -6.77 -0.96
N GLY A 576 28.20 -7.26 -1.80
CA GLY A 576 29.60 -7.45 -1.40
C GLY A 576 30.37 -6.16 -1.15
N ALA A 577 29.95 -5.05 -1.76
CA ALA A 577 30.53 -3.72 -1.51
C ALA A 577 29.98 -3.04 -0.25
N GLN A 578 28.91 -3.57 0.33
CA GLN A 578 28.25 -2.96 1.47
C GLN A 578 29.10 -3.09 2.74
N ARG A 579 29.32 -1.97 3.43
CA ARG A 579 30.15 -1.92 4.65
C ARG A 579 29.38 -2.24 5.93
N GLN A 580 28.10 -1.88 5.97
CA GLN A 580 27.23 -2.06 7.13
C GLN A 580 25.87 -2.55 6.64
N PRO A 581 25.19 -3.44 7.37
CA PRO A 581 23.82 -3.81 7.08
C PRO A 581 22.90 -2.59 7.00
N PHE A 582 21.96 -2.62 6.07
CA PHE A 582 21.05 -1.51 5.85
C PHE A 582 19.91 -1.48 6.87
N TYR A 583 19.32 -2.63 7.17
CA TYR A 583 18.21 -2.75 8.11
C TYR A 583 18.65 -3.06 9.53
N GLY A 584 17.80 -2.72 10.50
CA GLY A 584 18.07 -2.88 11.92
C GLY A 584 19.05 -1.82 12.45
N GLN A 585 19.42 -1.95 13.71
CA GLN A 585 20.34 -1.04 14.41
C GLN A 585 21.05 -1.73 15.59
N GLY A 586 21.27 -3.02 15.50
CA GLY A 586 21.90 -3.85 16.52
C GLY A 586 20.97 -4.90 17.14
N ALA A 587 21.47 -5.62 18.12
CA ALA A 587 20.82 -6.76 18.73
C ALA A 587 19.36 -6.48 19.14
N GLY A 588 18.43 -7.33 18.69
CA GLY A 588 17.01 -7.26 19.05
C GLY A 588 16.24 -6.06 18.46
N SER A 589 16.77 -5.40 17.45
CA SER A 589 16.05 -4.32 16.75
C SER A 589 14.88 -4.85 15.91
N ILE A 590 14.98 -6.07 15.37
CA ILE A 590 13.89 -6.75 14.68
C ILE A 590 13.48 -7.98 15.48
N ARG A 591 12.32 -7.91 16.10
CA ARG A 591 11.79 -8.93 17.02
C ARG A 591 10.64 -9.69 16.37
N ILE A 592 10.77 -11.02 16.28
CA ILE A 592 9.75 -11.94 15.76
C ILE A 592 9.38 -12.89 16.90
N LEU A 593 8.26 -12.62 17.56
CA LEU A 593 7.94 -13.19 18.87
C LEU A 593 6.53 -13.79 18.92
N GLU A 594 6.36 -14.94 19.55
CA GLU A 594 5.03 -15.51 19.89
C GLU A 594 4.09 -15.66 18.66
N ASN A 595 4.63 -15.79 17.44
CA ASN A 595 3.84 -15.99 16.24
C ASN A 595 3.55 -17.47 16.01
N THR A 596 2.46 -17.78 15.31
CA THR A 596 2.14 -19.13 14.85
C THR A 596 2.29 -19.21 13.34
N PHE A 597 3.17 -20.11 12.87
CA PHE A 597 3.42 -20.40 11.46
C PHE A 597 2.79 -21.75 11.13
N ARG A 598 1.60 -21.75 10.56
CA ARG A 598 0.93 -22.92 10.00
C ARG A 598 1.21 -22.93 8.49
N THR A 599 2.14 -23.75 8.05
CA THR A 599 2.66 -23.66 6.69
C THR A 599 2.91 -25.02 6.06
N PHE A 600 2.60 -25.12 4.76
CA PHE A 600 2.87 -26.30 3.93
C PHE A 600 4.30 -26.36 3.40
N ASP A 601 5.03 -25.23 3.36
CA ASP A 601 6.39 -25.14 2.83
C ASP A 601 7.41 -24.74 3.91
N THR A 602 8.68 -24.78 3.56
CA THR A 602 9.79 -24.70 4.52
C THR A 602 10.17 -23.26 4.93
N PRO A 603 10.25 -22.27 4.01
CA PRO A 603 10.93 -21.01 4.29
C PRO A 603 10.09 -20.08 5.20
N LEU A 604 10.60 -19.78 6.39
CA LEU A 604 9.94 -18.91 7.36
C LEU A 604 10.49 -17.48 7.35
N LEU A 605 11.83 -17.35 7.33
CA LEU A 605 12.50 -16.05 7.35
C LEU A 605 13.67 -16.03 6.37
N HIS A 606 13.66 -15.07 5.45
CA HIS A 606 14.81 -14.71 4.66
C HIS A 606 15.17 -13.25 4.93
N ALA A 607 16.40 -12.99 5.37
CA ALA A 607 16.89 -11.64 5.63
C ALA A 607 18.20 -11.36 4.90
N ILE A 608 18.24 -10.21 4.26
CA ILE A 608 19.42 -9.67 3.58
C ILE A 608 19.79 -8.35 4.26
N SER A 609 21.08 -8.12 4.50
CA SER A 609 21.61 -6.85 5.00
C SER A 609 20.93 -6.35 6.26
N THR A 610 20.83 -7.21 7.27
CA THR A 610 20.07 -6.93 8.51
C THR A 610 20.97 -7.07 9.74
N ASP A 611 20.87 -6.09 10.66
CA ASP A 611 21.58 -6.07 11.93
C ASP A 611 20.60 -6.18 13.11
N GLY A 612 20.56 -7.33 13.76
CA GLY A 612 19.80 -7.52 14.99
C GLY A 612 18.44 -8.17 14.81
N ILE A 613 18.40 -9.48 14.58
CA ILE A 613 17.20 -10.29 14.54
C ILE A 613 17.08 -11.08 15.84
N LEU A 614 15.91 -11.00 16.49
CA LEU A 614 15.55 -11.84 17.64
C LEU A 614 14.32 -12.67 17.28
N TRP A 615 14.48 -13.99 17.26
CA TRP A 615 13.43 -14.96 17.02
C TRP A 615 13.18 -15.80 18.28
N ARG A 616 12.01 -15.65 18.93
CA ARG A 616 11.69 -16.33 20.21
C ARG A 616 10.22 -16.72 20.27
N ASP A 617 9.96 -17.84 20.92
CA ASP A 617 8.63 -18.30 21.34
C ASP A 617 7.64 -18.44 20.18
N ASN A 618 8.13 -18.64 18.95
CA ASN A 618 7.30 -18.85 17.79
C ASN A 618 6.94 -20.33 17.66
N ARG A 619 5.70 -20.61 17.30
CA ARG A 619 5.18 -21.96 17.07
C ARG A 619 5.15 -22.27 15.57
N ILE A 620 5.71 -23.41 15.19
CA ILE A 620 5.75 -23.88 13.80
C ILE A 620 4.90 -25.15 13.68
N GLU A 621 3.84 -25.09 12.88
CA GLU A 621 2.87 -26.14 12.64
C GLU A 621 2.84 -26.51 11.15
N PRO A 622 3.47 -27.61 10.75
CA PRO A 622 3.41 -28.05 9.35
C PRO A 622 2.00 -28.42 8.93
N THR A 623 1.53 -27.90 7.80
CA THR A 623 0.30 -28.32 7.15
C THR A 623 0.58 -29.28 5.97
N ARG A 624 -0.48 -29.84 5.40
CA ARG A 624 -0.41 -30.69 4.18
C ARG A 624 -1.37 -30.18 3.11
N SER A 625 -1.74 -28.91 3.17
CA SER A 625 -2.70 -28.28 2.26
C SER A 625 -2.20 -28.27 0.81
N TYR A 626 -0.88 -28.12 0.64
CA TYR A 626 -0.22 -28.07 -0.66
C TYR A 626 1.10 -28.86 -0.64
N PRO A 627 1.57 -29.39 -1.80
CA PRO A 627 2.93 -29.90 -1.92
C PRO A 627 3.95 -28.75 -1.82
N LYS A 628 5.11 -29.00 -1.21
CA LYS A 628 6.23 -28.03 -1.19
C LYS A 628 6.71 -27.73 -2.62
N PHE A 629 7.04 -26.47 -2.90
CA PHE A 629 7.51 -26.09 -4.23
C PHE A 629 8.48 -24.90 -4.25
N HIS A 630 8.62 -24.19 -3.13
CA HIS A 630 9.41 -22.98 -3.08
C HIS A 630 10.90 -23.28 -3.34
N PRO A 631 11.62 -22.49 -4.17
CA PRO A 631 13.05 -22.72 -4.45
C PRO A 631 13.94 -22.67 -3.20
N ASN A 632 13.62 -21.76 -2.26
CA ASN A 632 14.26 -21.72 -0.96
C ASN A 632 13.72 -22.86 -0.09
N GLN A 633 14.60 -23.81 0.28
CA GLN A 633 14.25 -24.95 1.14
C GLN A 633 14.84 -24.80 2.56
N LYS A 634 15.36 -23.62 2.91
CA LYS A 634 15.86 -23.33 4.25
C LYS A 634 14.77 -22.64 5.06
N ARG A 635 14.60 -23.07 6.30
CA ARG A 635 13.69 -22.41 7.26
C ARG A 635 14.13 -20.96 7.53
N PHE A 636 15.44 -20.77 7.68
CA PHE A 636 16.09 -19.49 7.87
C PHE A 636 17.21 -19.31 6.83
N LEU A 637 17.22 -18.16 6.15
CA LEU A 637 18.28 -17.80 5.21
C LEU A 637 18.74 -16.37 5.52
N PHE A 638 20.06 -16.19 5.66
CA PHE A 638 20.67 -14.92 6.01
C PHE A 638 21.81 -14.58 5.06
N GLU A 639 21.83 -13.35 4.54
CA GLU A 639 22.84 -12.84 3.62
C GLU A 639 23.28 -11.44 4.07
N GLY A 640 24.56 -11.24 4.36
CA GLY A 640 25.08 -9.96 4.85
C GLY A 640 24.45 -9.50 6.18
N CYS A 641 24.03 -10.45 7.02
CA CYS A 641 23.39 -10.17 8.31
C CYS A 641 24.35 -10.38 9.49
N ARG A 642 24.05 -9.72 10.62
CA ARG A 642 24.76 -9.90 11.89
C ARG A 642 23.83 -9.77 13.10
N ASN A 643 24.30 -10.14 14.29
CA ASN A 643 23.53 -10.12 15.54
C ASN A 643 22.21 -10.87 15.44
N ILE A 644 22.28 -12.11 14.93
CA ILE A 644 21.09 -12.98 14.75
C ILE A 644 21.00 -13.89 15.97
N ASP A 645 19.86 -13.84 16.64
CA ASP A 645 19.55 -14.62 17.82
C ASP A 645 18.27 -15.45 17.60
N ILE A 646 18.43 -16.74 17.33
CA ILE A 646 17.34 -17.69 17.09
C ILE A 646 17.42 -18.79 18.13
N ALA A 647 16.29 -19.19 18.72
CA ALA A 647 16.24 -20.29 19.66
C ALA A 647 16.77 -21.59 19.02
N PRO A 648 17.65 -22.35 19.69
CA PRO A 648 18.21 -23.58 19.13
C PRO A 648 17.15 -24.61 18.69
N SER A 649 16.03 -24.71 19.42
CA SER A 649 14.90 -25.58 19.07
C SER A 649 14.29 -25.28 17.69
N ASP A 650 14.37 -24.03 17.22
CA ASP A 650 13.73 -23.58 15.99
C ASP A 650 14.65 -23.75 14.77
N THR A 651 15.96 -23.94 14.99
CA THR A 651 16.95 -24.17 13.93
C THR A 651 16.99 -25.60 13.41
N ILE A 652 16.43 -26.56 14.17
CA ILE A 652 16.35 -27.97 13.78
C ILE A 652 15.27 -28.14 12.72
N GLN A 653 15.63 -28.69 11.58
CA GLN A 653 14.70 -28.96 10.45
C GLN A 653 13.91 -30.23 10.67
#